data_4ca2be6323d29ffff1c03ae6efceccb7
#
_entry.id   4ca2be6323d29ffff1c03ae6efceccb7
#
_cell.length_a   1.000
_cell.length_b   1.000
_cell.length_c   1.000
_cell.angle_alpha   90.00
_cell.angle_beta   90.00
_cell.angle_gamma   90.00
#
_symmetry.space_group_name_H-M   'P 1'
#
loop_
_entity.id
_entity.type
_entity.pdbx_description
1 polymer ?
#
loop_
_entity_poly.entity_id
_entity_poly.type
_entity_poly.pdbx_seq_one_letter_code
_entity_poly.pdbx_strand_id
1 'polypeptide(L)'
;MSSEPFTADAHDTIQVRGARENNLADVDVDIPKRRLSVFTGLSGSGKSSLVFGTIAAESQRLINETYTTFVQSFMPSLGRPDVDALRNLSAAIIVDQERMGANSRSTVGTATDAAAMLRIVFSRVGTPRLEPSSVFSFNSSEGMCPECEGLGRTDQIDIDELVDRDLSLNEGAITVPGYGVGTWYWQVFVHSGLLDADKRLADYTEREWHTLLHLPTTKVKVGTNSFSYEGLIPKIRRTYLTKDREKMQTAVRAFVDRAVVFAVCPQCEGSRLNARARSVKVAGRTIAECSAMQVDELAAFVACLDEPSVKPLLDGLGHTLDSLVRVGLGYLSLDRESGTLSGGEAQRVKMVRHLGSSLSDVTYVFDEPTVGLHPHDIERMNHLLLSLRDKGNTVLVVEHKPETIAIADHVVDLGPGAGPAGGHITYTGDVAGLRASDTLTGRHLDHRVALREQVRRPTGVLSITGADTHNLKNVDVDIPLGVLTVVTGVAGSGKSSLVHGSLPAHEGVVVVDQSPIRGSRRSNPATYTGLLDPIRTAFARANKVKASLFSANSEGACPQCKGAGVVYTDLAMMAGVASTCEQCRGRRFRPEVLAHTLRGKDISQVLAMSVVQAREFFTSGNARTILDRLHDVGLGYLSLGQPLTTLSGGERQRLKLAISMARQGAVYVLDEPTTGLHLADVDRLLALLDRLVQGGDTVVVIEHHQAVMAHADHIIDLGPGAGHDGGRVVFEGSPAALVADADTLTARHLRAYLGR
;
A
#
# COMPACT_ATOMS: atom_id res chain seq x y z
N MET A 1 -16.47 27.67 -46.71
CA MET A 1 -16.17 27.17 -45.37
C MET A 1 -16.48 28.31 -44.40
N SER A 2 -17.65 28.29 -43.78
CA SER A 2 -18.07 29.24 -42.75
C SER A 2 -17.30 28.89 -41.47
N SER A 3 -16.35 29.78 -41.10
CA SER A 3 -15.73 29.69 -39.76
C SER A 3 -16.77 30.08 -38.72
N GLU A 4 -17.38 29.10 -38.10
CA GLU A 4 -18.09 29.37 -36.85
C GLU A 4 -17.13 30.02 -35.84
N PRO A 5 -17.58 31.07 -35.15
CA PRO A 5 -16.72 31.71 -34.15
C PRO A 5 -16.46 30.69 -33.00
N PHE A 6 -15.18 30.44 -32.71
CA PHE A 6 -14.80 29.73 -31.49
C PHE A 6 -15.28 30.54 -30.29
N THR A 7 -16.40 30.12 -29.69
CA THR A 7 -16.80 30.64 -28.39
C THR A 7 -16.07 29.86 -27.30
N ALA A 8 -15.63 30.53 -26.24
CA ALA A 8 -14.96 29.90 -25.09
C ALA A 8 -15.81 28.79 -24.45
N ASP A 9 -17.11 28.79 -24.69
CA ASP A 9 -18.09 27.81 -24.19
C ASP A 9 -18.12 26.50 -25.01
N ALA A 10 -17.38 26.39 -26.11
CA ALA A 10 -17.37 25.21 -27.00
C ALA A 10 -16.41 24.09 -26.52
N HIS A 11 -15.77 24.25 -25.35
CA HIS A 11 -14.78 23.29 -24.81
C HIS A 11 -15.38 22.47 -23.66
N ASP A 12 -16.51 21.82 -23.88
CA ASP A 12 -17.26 21.04 -22.89
C ASP A 12 -16.85 19.55 -22.81
N THR A 13 -15.94 19.10 -23.67
CA THR A 13 -15.42 17.74 -23.69
C THR A 13 -13.89 17.70 -23.72
N ILE A 14 -13.27 16.76 -22.98
CA ILE A 14 -11.89 16.32 -23.15
C ILE A 14 -11.89 15.36 -24.34
N GLN A 15 -11.08 15.63 -25.35
CA GLN A 15 -11.00 14.81 -26.55
C GLN A 15 -9.69 14.03 -26.57
N VAL A 16 -9.80 12.69 -26.58
CA VAL A 16 -8.69 11.76 -26.77
C VAL A 16 -8.79 11.16 -28.14
N ARG A 17 -7.70 11.14 -28.91
CA ARG A 17 -7.65 10.54 -30.25
C ARG A 17 -6.39 9.72 -30.40
N GLY A 18 -6.54 8.46 -30.82
CA GLY A 18 -5.45 7.56 -31.11
C GLY A 18 -4.59 7.22 -29.89
N ALA A 19 -5.16 6.98 -28.72
CA ALA A 19 -4.39 6.60 -27.52
C ALA A 19 -3.90 5.16 -27.60
N ARG A 20 -2.57 4.97 -27.45
CA ARG A 20 -1.88 3.67 -27.57
C ARG A 20 -0.99 3.36 -26.37
N GLU A 21 -1.14 4.10 -25.28
CA GLU A 21 -0.32 3.89 -24.08
C GLU A 21 -0.54 2.48 -23.47
N ASN A 22 0.54 1.76 -23.21
CA ASN A 22 0.56 0.38 -22.70
C ASN A 22 -0.25 -0.62 -23.57
N ASN A 23 -1.46 -1.00 -23.12
CA ASN A 23 -2.32 -1.97 -23.83
C ASN A 23 -3.49 -1.32 -24.56
N LEU A 24 -3.57 0.01 -24.65
CA LEU A 24 -4.62 0.69 -25.41
C LEU A 24 -4.45 0.43 -26.91
N ALA A 25 -5.57 0.15 -27.56
CA ALA A 25 -5.64 -0.25 -28.97
C ALA A 25 -6.23 0.88 -29.82
N ASP A 26 -5.49 1.98 -29.96
CA ASP A 26 -5.86 3.14 -30.78
C ASP A 26 -7.21 3.75 -30.38
N VAL A 27 -7.29 4.17 -29.08
CA VAL A 27 -8.54 4.57 -28.46
C VAL A 27 -8.90 6.02 -28.77
N ASP A 28 -10.14 6.21 -29.24
CA ASP A 28 -10.81 7.49 -29.39
C ASP A 28 -11.96 7.63 -28.39
N VAL A 29 -12.00 8.74 -27.63
CA VAL A 29 -13.10 9.00 -26.68
C VAL A 29 -13.27 10.49 -26.42
N ASP A 30 -14.54 10.92 -26.27
CA ASP A 30 -14.95 12.24 -25.80
C ASP A 30 -15.51 12.14 -24.39
N ILE A 31 -14.91 12.84 -23.43
CA ILE A 31 -15.26 12.77 -22.02
C ILE A 31 -15.85 14.13 -21.61
N PRO A 32 -17.10 14.19 -21.12
CA PRO A 32 -17.74 15.45 -20.76
C PRO A 32 -17.03 16.12 -19.58
N LYS A 33 -16.78 17.41 -19.70
CA LYS A 33 -16.24 18.23 -18.62
C LYS A 33 -17.33 18.62 -17.62
N ARG A 34 -16.92 18.96 -16.39
CA ARG A 34 -17.83 19.36 -15.30
C ARG A 34 -18.88 18.30 -14.98
N ARG A 35 -18.51 17.04 -15.18
CA ARG A 35 -19.31 15.85 -14.92
C ARG A 35 -18.48 14.82 -14.13
N LEU A 36 -19.17 13.89 -13.50
CA LEU A 36 -18.59 12.70 -12.92
C LEU A 36 -18.55 11.60 -13.97
N SER A 37 -17.37 11.29 -14.49
CA SER A 37 -17.14 10.20 -15.44
C SER A 37 -16.47 9.02 -14.76
N VAL A 38 -17.11 7.84 -14.82
CA VAL A 38 -16.56 6.60 -14.24
C VAL A 38 -16.01 5.72 -15.35
N PHE A 39 -14.75 5.30 -15.18
CA PHE A 39 -14.04 4.36 -16.06
C PHE A 39 -14.09 2.98 -15.43
N THR A 40 -14.74 2.03 -16.11
CA THR A 40 -14.94 0.68 -15.62
C THR A 40 -14.48 -0.37 -16.64
N GLY A 41 -14.60 -1.66 -16.31
CA GLY A 41 -14.16 -2.79 -17.16
C GLY A 41 -13.23 -3.73 -16.41
N LEU A 42 -12.86 -4.85 -17.01
CA LEU A 42 -12.00 -5.88 -16.39
C LEU A 42 -10.68 -5.34 -15.86
N SER A 43 -10.13 -5.99 -14.83
CA SER A 43 -8.75 -5.71 -14.37
C SER A 43 -7.79 -5.95 -15.54
N GLY A 44 -6.89 -4.97 -15.81
CA GLY A 44 -5.98 -5.03 -16.96
C GLY A 44 -6.60 -4.68 -18.31
N SER A 45 -7.83 -4.12 -18.39
CA SER A 45 -8.46 -3.70 -19.64
C SER A 45 -7.95 -2.39 -20.24
N GLY A 46 -7.11 -1.62 -19.51
CA GLY A 46 -6.53 -0.37 -20.01
C GLY A 46 -7.05 0.91 -19.32
N LYS A 47 -7.94 0.81 -18.33
CA LYS A 47 -8.50 1.98 -17.61
C LYS A 47 -7.46 2.95 -17.10
N SER A 48 -6.52 2.45 -16.31
CA SER A 48 -5.44 3.26 -15.73
C SER A 48 -4.48 3.79 -16.81
N SER A 49 -4.29 3.06 -17.91
CA SER A 49 -3.51 3.53 -19.06
C SER A 49 -4.17 4.74 -19.72
N LEU A 50 -5.51 4.74 -19.87
CA LEU A 50 -6.25 5.85 -20.46
C LEU A 50 -6.30 7.05 -19.49
N VAL A 51 -6.72 6.81 -18.25
CA VAL A 51 -6.99 7.90 -17.29
C VAL A 51 -5.70 8.49 -16.71
N PHE A 52 -4.82 7.64 -16.18
CA PHE A 52 -3.58 8.09 -15.53
C PHE A 52 -2.42 8.21 -16.51
N GLY A 53 -2.20 7.19 -17.35
CA GLY A 53 -1.07 7.14 -18.28
C GLY A 53 -1.20 8.10 -19.47
N THR A 54 -2.43 8.47 -19.85
CA THR A 54 -2.67 9.35 -21.01
C THR A 54 -3.20 10.71 -20.57
N ILE A 55 -4.40 10.79 -19.99
CA ILE A 55 -5.08 12.08 -19.70
C ILE A 55 -4.36 12.85 -18.60
N ALA A 56 -4.18 12.23 -17.43
CA ALA A 56 -3.58 12.89 -16.27
C ALA A 56 -2.09 13.19 -16.49
N ALA A 57 -1.36 12.24 -17.08
CA ALA A 57 0.07 12.40 -17.37
C ALA A 57 0.34 13.60 -18.32
N GLU A 58 -0.45 13.73 -19.39
CA GLU A 58 -0.28 14.83 -20.32
C GLU A 58 -0.68 16.18 -19.71
N SER A 59 -1.77 16.21 -18.91
CA SER A 59 -2.14 17.42 -18.19
C SER A 59 -1.04 17.87 -17.23
N GLN A 60 -0.46 16.96 -16.45
CA GLN A 60 0.65 17.30 -15.55
C GLN A 60 1.91 17.70 -16.32
N ARG A 61 2.23 17.05 -17.45
CA ARG A 61 3.35 17.40 -18.31
C ARG A 61 3.22 18.83 -18.80
N LEU A 62 2.05 19.20 -19.32
CA LEU A 62 1.77 20.56 -19.80
C LEU A 62 1.86 21.60 -18.68
N ILE A 63 1.38 21.29 -17.46
CA ILE A 63 1.54 22.17 -16.29
C ILE A 63 3.03 22.31 -15.95
N ASN A 64 3.78 21.22 -15.91
CA ASN A 64 5.21 21.25 -15.60
C ASN A 64 6.00 22.14 -16.58
N GLU A 65 5.62 22.15 -17.84
CA GLU A 65 6.23 23.02 -18.86
C GLU A 65 6.01 24.53 -18.61
N THR A 66 5.01 24.91 -17.83
CA THR A 66 4.77 26.33 -17.47
C THR A 66 5.74 26.85 -16.40
N TYR A 67 6.40 25.97 -15.66
CA TYR A 67 7.37 26.37 -14.64
C TYR A 67 8.73 26.73 -15.23
N THR A 68 9.53 27.47 -14.47
CA THR A 68 10.92 27.76 -14.83
C THR A 68 11.76 26.48 -14.89
N THR A 69 12.79 26.44 -15.74
CA THR A 69 13.69 25.28 -15.90
C THR A 69 14.30 24.84 -14.57
N PHE A 70 14.55 25.77 -13.65
CA PHE A 70 15.02 25.46 -12.30
C PHE A 70 13.99 24.63 -11.52
N VAL A 71 12.72 25.04 -11.51
CA VAL A 71 11.65 24.30 -10.84
C VAL A 71 11.40 22.96 -11.51
N GLN A 72 11.41 22.92 -12.85
CA GLN A 72 11.25 21.67 -13.62
C GLN A 72 12.32 20.62 -13.25
N SER A 73 13.55 21.05 -12.90
CA SER A 73 14.62 20.13 -12.51
C SER A 73 14.33 19.34 -11.20
N PHE A 74 13.42 19.80 -10.36
CA PHE A 74 12.98 19.14 -9.14
C PHE A 74 11.69 18.34 -9.31
N MET A 75 11.02 18.44 -10.46
CA MET A 75 9.77 17.76 -10.74
C MET A 75 10.00 16.41 -11.44
N PRO A 76 9.09 15.43 -11.28
CA PRO A 76 9.15 14.20 -12.06
C PRO A 76 9.14 14.52 -13.57
N SER A 77 10.09 13.97 -14.31
CA SER A 77 10.08 14.05 -15.77
C SER A 77 9.02 13.09 -16.31
N LEU A 78 7.92 13.64 -16.81
CA LEU A 78 6.86 12.88 -17.47
C LEU A 78 7.14 12.81 -18.96
N GLY A 79 7.18 11.60 -19.52
CA GLY A 79 7.21 11.40 -20.97
C GLY A 79 5.88 11.83 -21.59
N ARG A 80 5.91 12.23 -22.86
CA ARG A 80 4.68 12.43 -23.61
C ARG A 80 4.02 11.08 -23.84
N PRO A 81 2.71 10.91 -23.52
CA PRO A 81 2.01 9.66 -23.78
C PRO A 81 1.90 9.38 -25.28
N ASP A 82 1.79 8.09 -25.63
CA ASP A 82 1.57 7.66 -27.00
C ASP A 82 0.11 7.88 -27.40
N VAL A 83 -0.16 9.06 -27.97
CA VAL A 83 -1.48 9.53 -28.37
C VAL A 83 -1.34 10.52 -29.52
N ASP A 84 -2.25 10.45 -30.50
CA ASP A 84 -2.20 11.36 -31.64
C ASP A 84 -2.62 12.78 -31.28
N ALA A 85 -3.70 12.93 -30.51
CA ALA A 85 -4.14 14.24 -30.00
C ALA A 85 -4.90 14.13 -28.67
N LEU A 86 -4.59 15.07 -27.77
CA LEU A 86 -5.35 15.37 -26.55
C LEU A 86 -5.74 16.84 -26.57
N ARG A 87 -7.04 17.13 -26.45
CA ARG A 87 -7.55 18.51 -26.53
C ARG A 87 -8.43 18.82 -25.32
N ASN A 88 -8.53 20.11 -25.00
CA ASN A 88 -9.40 20.68 -23.97
C ASN A 88 -9.08 20.16 -22.54
N LEU A 89 -7.83 19.78 -22.27
CA LEU A 89 -7.41 19.40 -20.94
C LEU A 89 -7.48 20.61 -19.99
N SER A 90 -7.98 20.39 -18.78
CA SER A 90 -7.80 21.29 -17.64
C SER A 90 -6.72 20.74 -16.71
N ALA A 91 -6.26 21.56 -15.75
CA ALA A 91 -5.28 21.15 -14.77
C ALA A 91 -5.74 19.90 -14.02
N ALA A 92 -4.95 18.82 -14.03
CA ALA A 92 -5.30 17.57 -13.37
C ALA A 92 -4.69 17.47 -11.98
N ILE A 93 -5.53 17.11 -11.00
CA ILE A 93 -5.15 16.75 -9.64
C ILE A 93 -5.36 15.24 -9.48
N ILE A 94 -4.25 14.52 -9.31
CA ILE A 94 -4.27 13.07 -9.15
C ILE A 94 -4.37 12.71 -7.67
N VAL A 95 -5.32 11.87 -7.33
CA VAL A 95 -5.53 11.31 -6.00
C VAL A 95 -5.42 9.79 -6.08
N ASP A 96 -4.20 9.31 -6.00
CA ASP A 96 -3.85 7.90 -6.10
C ASP A 96 -3.73 7.24 -4.72
N GLN A 97 -3.59 5.90 -4.74
CA GLN A 97 -3.41 5.08 -3.54
C GLN A 97 -1.94 4.97 -3.08
N GLU A 98 -1.00 5.71 -3.69
CA GLU A 98 0.38 5.68 -3.24
C GLU A 98 0.47 6.06 -1.76
N ARG A 99 1.15 5.22 -0.99
CA ARG A 99 1.39 5.49 0.43
C ARG A 99 2.12 6.81 0.58
N MET A 100 1.67 7.61 1.50
CA MET A 100 2.41 8.81 1.91
C MET A 100 3.77 8.35 2.46
N GLY A 101 4.86 8.99 2.00
CA GLY A 101 6.22 8.52 2.27
C GLY A 101 6.47 8.15 3.73
N ALA A 102 7.30 7.12 3.94
CA ALA A 102 7.62 6.53 5.25
C ALA A 102 8.50 7.43 6.16
N ASN A 103 8.33 8.74 6.09
CA ASN A 103 9.00 9.67 6.99
C ASN A 103 8.29 9.65 8.35
N SER A 104 8.97 9.17 9.39
CA SER A 104 8.47 9.13 10.78
C SER A 104 8.07 10.51 11.34
N ARG A 105 8.49 11.59 10.70
CA ARG A 105 8.12 12.98 11.04
C ARG A 105 6.91 13.52 10.28
N SER A 106 6.33 12.73 9.37
CA SER A 106 5.09 13.06 8.68
C SER A 106 3.90 12.46 9.41
N THR A 107 2.92 13.29 9.75
CA THR A 107 1.68 12.90 10.45
C THR A 107 0.45 13.36 9.67
N VAL A 108 -0.73 12.86 10.02
CA VAL A 108 -2.01 13.33 9.46
C VAL A 108 -2.12 14.86 9.59
N GLY A 109 -1.78 15.42 10.76
CA GLY A 109 -1.82 16.85 10.99
C GLY A 109 -0.85 17.66 10.11
N THR A 110 0.35 17.12 9.80
CA THR A 110 1.29 17.80 8.90
C THR A 110 0.89 17.63 7.44
N ALA A 111 0.27 16.50 7.10
CA ALA A 111 -0.20 16.21 5.75
C ALA A 111 -1.41 17.05 5.33
N THR A 112 -2.25 17.45 6.29
CA THR A 112 -3.47 18.26 6.08
C THR A 112 -3.31 19.74 6.41
N ASP A 113 -2.11 20.16 6.84
CA ASP A 113 -1.80 21.49 7.36
C ASP A 113 -2.54 21.86 8.68
N ALA A 114 -3.39 20.97 9.22
CA ALA A 114 -4.10 21.17 10.48
C ALA A 114 -3.16 21.44 11.67
N ALA A 115 -2.02 20.70 11.72
CA ALA A 115 -1.01 20.92 12.76
C ALA A 115 -0.37 22.31 12.69
N ALA A 116 -0.22 22.90 11.50
CA ALA A 116 0.31 24.25 11.34
C ALA A 116 -0.65 25.29 11.93
N MET A 117 -1.94 25.17 11.63
CA MET A 117 -2.98 26.04 12.18
C MET A 117 -3.09 25.90 13.70
N LEU A 118 -3.08 24.67 14.22
CA LEU A 118 -3.13 24.38 15.64
C LEU A 118 -1.94 25.01 16.40
N ARG A 119 -0.73 24.93 15.84
CA ARG A 119 0.47 25.57 16.42
C ARG A 119 0.33 27.09 16.51
N ILE A 120 -0.25 27.73 15.52
CA ILE A 120 -0.47 29.19 15.53
C ILE A 120 -1.52 29.53 16.59
N VAL A 121 -2.59 28.76 16.74
CA VAL A 121 -3.58 28.95 17.83
C VAL A 121 -2.89 28.89 19.18
N PHE A 122 -2.11 27.84 19.47
CA PHE A 122 -1.39 27.70 20.75
C PHE A 122 -0.38 28.82 21.00
N SER A 123 0.28 29.31 19.95
CA SER A 123 1.22 30.45 20.07
C SER A 123 0.50 31.77 20.41
N ARG A 124 -0.72 31.97 19.90
CA ARG A 124 -1.45 33.25 20.05
C ARG A 124 -2.28 33.34 21.31
N VAL A 125 -2.97 32.26 21.67
CA VAL A 125 -3.96 32.29 22.79
C VAL A 125 -3.60 31.34 23.94
N GLY A 126 -2.48 30.62 23.84
CA GLY A 126 -2.02 29.67 24.86
C GLY A 126 -1.54 30.37 26.14
N THR A 127 -1.72 29.68 27.26
CA THR A 127 -1.24 30.15 28.58
C THR A 127 -0.29 29.09 29.17
N PRO A 128 0.96 29.45 29.50
CA PRO A 128 1.63 30.72 29.26
C PRO A 128 1.84 30.99 27.75
N ARG A 129 1.89 32.27 27.37
CA ARG A 129 2.12 32.63 25.96
C ARG A 129 3.54 32.31 25.53
N LEU A 130 3.68 31.61 24.40
CA LEU A 130 4.96 31.28 23.80
C LEU A 130 4.98 31.61 22.31
N GLU A 131 6.01 32.31 21.89
CA GLU A 131 6.29 32.68 20.50
C GLU A 131 7.75 32.30 20.16
N PRO A 132 8.06 31.96 18.91
CA PRO A 132 7.16 31.83 17.75
C PRO A 132 6.39 30.48 17.73
N SER A 133 5.48 30.29 16.76
CA SER A 133 4.71 29.03 16.61
C SER A 133 5.57 27.80 16.32
N SER A 134 6.83 27.99 15.88
CA SER A 134 7.82 26.93 15.70
C SER A 134 8.18 26.19 16.99
N VAL A 135 8.01 26.84 18.16
CA VAL A 135 8.20 26.21 19.48
C VAL A 135 7.23 25.04 19.71
N PHE A 136 6.11 25.01 19.02
CA PHE A 136 5.13 23.91 19.05
C PHE A 136 5.33 22.88 17.94
N SER A 137 6.44 22.93 17.21
CA SER A 137 6.76 22.00 16.13
C SER A 137 7.80 20.96 16.58
N PHE A 138 7.44 19.70 16.53
CA PHE A 138 8.40 18.61 16.77
C PHE A 138 9.41 18.44 15.60
N ASN A 139 9.25 19.18 14.51
CA ASN A 139 10.19 19.24 13.38
C ASN A 139 11.15 20.45 13.49
N SER A 140 11.01 21.28 14.52
CA SER A 140 11.89 22.41 14.79
C SER A 140 12.78 22.10 16.00
N SER A 141 14.04 22.53 15.96
CA SER A 141 14.96 22.43 17.09
C SER A 141 14.47 23.18 18.35
N GLU A 142 13.62 24.20 18.18
CA GLU A 142 13.05 24.96 19.28
C GLU A 142 11.91 24.23 20.01
N GLY A 143 11.21 23.31 19.32
CA GLY A 143 10.01 22.64 19.83
C GLY A 143 10.18 21.16 20.10
N MET A 144 11.13 20.50 19.42
CA MET A 144 11.31 19.07 19.54
C MET A 144 11.81 18.64 20.93
N CYS A 145 11.45 17.45 21.36
CA CYS A 145 12.04 16.82 22.54
C CYS A 145 13.52 16.53 22.28
N PRO A 146 14.44 16.96 23.18
CA PRO A 146 15.86 16.77 22.98
C PRO A 146 16.29 15.31 23.06
N GLU A 147 15.57 14.46 23.80
CA GLU A 147 15.91 13.05 23.98
C GLU A 147 15.61 12.22 22.72
N CYS A 148 14.41 12.38 22.12
CA CYS A 148 14.00 11.63 20.94
C CYS A 148 14.06 12.45 19.64
N GLU A 149 14.60 13.66 19.69
CA GLU A 149 14.71 14.56 18.54
C GLU A 149 13.39 14.70 17.73
N GLY A 150 12.26 14.71 18.42
CA GLY A 150 10.95 14.85 17.80
C GLY A 150 10.34 13.55 17.24
N LEU A 151 10.94 12.39 17.51
CA LEU A 151 10.42 11.08 17.06
C LEU A 151 9.31 10.54 17.96
N GLY A 152 9.23 10.97 19.25
CA GLY A 152 8.27 10.48 20.23
C GLY A 152 8.62 9.10 20.81
N ARG A 153 9.63 8.45 20.28
CA ARG A 153 10.13 7.14 20.69
C ARG A 153 11.65 7.12 20.72
N THR A 154 12.20 6.28 21.58
CA THR A 154 13.63 6.03 21.68
C THR A 154 13.89 4.58 21.32
N ASP A 155 15.02 4.34 20.68
CA ASP A 155 15.53 2.99 20.46
C ASP A 155 16.15 2.48 21.76
N GLN A 156 15.57 1.45 22.34
CA GLN A 156 16.18 0.66 23.39
C GLN A 156 16.75 -0.61 22.76
N ILE A 157 18.04 -0.78 22.94
CA ILE A 157 18.73 -1.97 22.43
C ILE A 157 18.81 -2.96 23.57
N ASP A 158 18.23 -4.14 23.37
CA ASP A 158 18.31 -5.25 24.31
C ASP A 158 19.72 -5.85 24.26
N ILE A 159 20.44 -5.70 25.35
CA ILE A 159 21.84 -6.15 25.46
C ILE A 159 21.92 -7.67 25.41
N ASP A 160 20.95 -8.38 25.97
CA ASP A 160 20.96 -9.84 26.01
C ASP A 160 20.70 -10.46 24.62
N GLU A 161 20.14 -9.69 23.68
CA GLU A 161 20.07 -10.04 22.25
C GLU A 161 21.36 -9.73 21.47
N LEU A 162 22.27 -8.90 22.03
CA LEU A 162 23.55 -8.57 21.39
C LEU A 162 24.65 -9.54 21.74
N VAL A 163 24.62 -10.08 22.93
CA VAL A 163 25.71 -10.88 23.47
C VAL A 163 25.22 -12.05 24.33
N ASP A 164 25.92 -13.17 24.26
CA ASP A 164 25.78 -14.28 25.18
C ASP A 164 26.81 -14.10 26.32
N ARG A 165 26.32 -13.85 27.53
CA ARG A 165 27.18 -13.54 28.71
C ARG A 165 27.99 -14.74 29.21
N ASP A 166 27.54 -15.95 28.91
CA ASP A 166 28.19 -17.18 29.36
C ASP A 166 29.40 -17.56 28.50
N LEU A 167 29.56 -16.91 27.36
CA LEU A 167 30.64 -17.13 26.41
C LEU A 167 31.70 -16.01 26.48
N SER A 168 32.94 -16.33 26.03
CA SER A 168 34.00 -15.36 25.74
C SER A 168 33.93 -14.86 24.30
N LEU A 169 34.64 -13.79 23.95
CA LEU A 169 34.71 -13.27 22.57
C LEU A 169 35.28 -14.32 21.61
N ASN A 170 36.21 -15.15 22.05
CA ASN A 170 36.77 -16.23 21.24
C ASN A 170 35.85 -17.41 21.05
N GLU A 171 34.89 -17.60 21.97
CA GLU A 171 33.81 -18.60 21.85
C GLU A 171 32.60 -18.08 21.07
N GLY A 172 32.58 -16.80 20.65
CA GLY A 172 31.52 -16.23 19.83
C GLY A 172 30.40 -15.54 20.62
N ALA A 173 30.74 -14.92 21.75
CA ALA A 173 29.78 -14.22 22.61
C ALA A 173 28.97 -13.14 21.91
N ILE A 174 29.41 -12.57 20.77
CA ILE A 174 28.66 -11.54 20.05
C ILE A 174 27.69 -12.19 19.06
N THR A 175 26.38 -12.04 19.28
CA THR A 175 25.28 -12.61 18.50
C THR A 175 24.87 -11.76 17.29
N VAL A 176 25.44 -10.56 17.15
CA VAL A 176 25.12 -9.59 16.09
C VAL A 176 25.51 -10.17 14.70
N PRO A 177 24.67 -10.11 13.68
CA PRO A 177 24.98 -10.59 12.33
C PRO A 177 26.26 -9.95 11.76
N GLY A 178 27.20 -10.79 11.30
CA GLY A 178 28.50 -10.36 10.78
C GLY A 178 29.62 -10.27 11.83
N TYR A 179 29.35 -10.58 13.10
CA TYR A 179 30.33 -10.57 14.18
C TYR A 179 30.74 -11.99 14.65
N GLY A 180 30.35 -13.04 13.94
CA GLY A 180 30.75 -14.41 14.26
C GLY A 180 32.25 -14.61 14.26
N VAL A 181 32.72 -15.63 14.97
CA VAL A 181 34.13 -15.99 15.08
C VAL A 181 34.81 -16.08 13.71
N GLY A 182 35.98 -15.46 13.57
CA GLY A 182 36.75 -15.41 12.33
C GLY A 182 36.33 -14.29 11.35
N THR A 183 35.25 -13.59 11.58
CA THR A 183 34.85 -12.45 10.74
C THR A 183 35.70 -11.22 10.99
N TRP A 184 35.71 -10.28 10.03
CA TRP A 184 36.43 -9.02 10.14
C TRP A 184 36.06 -8.21 11.40
N TYR A 185 34.76 -8.07 11.70
CA TYR A 185 34.33 -7.32 12.87
C TYR A 185 34.73 -8.00 14.20
N TRP A 186 34.62 -9.31 14.27
CA TRP A 186 35.11 -10.10 15.42
C TRP A 186 36.61 -9.88 15.66
N GLN A 187 37.45 -9.89 14.61
CA GLN A 187 38.88 -9.65 14.69
C GLN A 187 39.21 -8.30 15.32
N VAL A 188 38.42 -7.25 15.00
CA VAL A 188 38.61 -5.91 15.58
C VAL A 188 38.38 -5.94 17.09
N PHE A 189 37.37 -6.68 17.59
CA PHE A 189 37.11 -6.78 19.03
C PHE A 189 38.20 -7.59 19.75
N VAL A 190 38.53 -8.76 19.23
CA VAL A 190 39.49 -9.70 19.86
C VAL A 190 40.93 -9.17 19.84
N HIS A 191 41.36 -8.56 18.75
CA HIS A 191 42.75 -8.11 18.61
C HIS A 191 42.95 -6.63 18.93
N SER A 192 41.94 -5.93 19.43
CA SER A 192 42.04 -4.51 19.80
C SER A 192 43.00 -4.24 20.97
N GLY A 193 43.22 -5.23 21.82
CA GLY A 193 43.95 -5.09 23.09
C GLY A 193 43.18 -4.29 24.17
N LEU A 194 41.88 -3.97 23.90
CA LEU A 194 41.02 -3.24 24.82
C LEU A 194 40.20 -4.16 25.73
N LEU A 195 40.03 -5.42 25.33
CA LEU A 195 39.20 -6.43 26.00
C LEU A 195 40.00 -7.73 26.12
N ASP A 196 39.75 -8.49 27.19
CA ASP A 196 40.24 -9.84 27.33
C ASP A 196 39.32 -10.79 26.54
N ALA A 197 39.83 -11.35 25.45
CA ALA A 197 39.05 -12.15 24.52
C ALA A 197 38.72 -13.57 25.00
N ASP A 198 39.45 -14.07 25.98
CA ASP A 198 39.26 -15.41 26.56
C ASP A 198 38.40 -15.40 27.83
N LYS A 199 38.18 -14.22 28.40
CA LYS A 199 37.35 -14.02 29.59
C LYS A 199 35.86 -14.06 29.21
N ARG A 200 35.03 -14.77 30.02
CA ARG A 200 33.56 -14.75 29.80
C ARG A 200 33.02 -13.35 29.99
N LEU A 201 32.02 -12.97 29.21
CA LEU A 201 31.40 -11.66 29.32
C LEU A 201 30.74 -11.44 30.70
N ALA A 202 30.20 -12.49 31.32
CA ALA A 202 29.65 -12.42 32.69
C ALA A 202 30.65 -11.92 33.71
N ASP A 203 31.96 -12.18 33.52
CA ASP A 203 33.03 -11.80 34.42
C ASP A 203 33.65 -10.42 34.07
N TYR A 204 33.17 -9.74 33.07
CA TYR A 204 33.65 -8.41 32.64
C TYR A 204 33.37 -7.38 33.73
N THR A 205 34.35 -6.50 33.96
CA THR A 205 34.21 -5.32 34.81
C THR A 205 33.32 -4.26 34.13
N GLU A 206 32.79 -3.31 34.88
CA GLU A 206 32.02 -2.18 34.34
C GLU A 206 32.78 -1.43 33.21
N ARG A 207 34.10 -1.32 33.35
CA ARG A 207 34.94 -0.67 32.34
C ARG A 207 35.02 -1.49 31.06
N GLU A 208 35.14 -2.81 31.16
CA GLU A 208 35.16 -3.71 29.99
C GLU A 208 33.79 -3.74 29.32
N TRP A 209 32.73 -3.78 30.12
CA TRP A 209 31.34 -3.64 29.57
C TRP A 209 31.14 -2.31 28.87
N HIS A 210 31.57 -1.18 29.45
CA HIS A 210 31.46 0.10 28.78
C HIS A 210 32.27 0.14 27.48
N THR A 211 33.48 -0.49 27.48
CA THR A 211 34.31 -0.61 26.28
C THR A 211 33.63 -1.44 25.20
N LEU A 212 33.06 -2.59 25.55
CA LEU A 212 32.36 -3.47 24.63
C LEU A 212 31.10 -2.81 24.02
N LEU A 213 30.31 -2.14 24.84
CA LEU A 213 28.99 -1.65 24.45
C LEU A 213 28.98 -0.20 24.00
N HIS A 214 29.74 0.70 24.63
CA HIS A 214 29.50 2.15 24.50
C HIS A 214 30.73 2.95 24.00
N LEU A 215 31.94 2.34 23.88
CA LEU A 215 33.12 3.11 23.50
C LEU A 215 32.91 3.83 22.16
N PRO A 216 33.11 5.18 22.09
CA PRO A 216 33.06 5.91 20.84
C PRO A 216 34.11 5.45 19.85
N THR A 217 33.96 5.78 18.58
CA THR A 217 34.90 5.40 17.51
C THR A 217 36.33 5.82 17.90
N THR A 218 37.20 4.85 18.17
CA THR A 218 38.59 5.02 18.63
C THR A 218 39.54 4.28 17.71
N LYS A 219 40.64 4.90 17.32
CA LYS A 219 41.69 4.24 16.52
C LYS A 219 42.48 3.28 17.38
N VAL A 220 42.51 2.00 16.98
CA VAL A 220 43.31 0.94 17.63
C VAL A 220 44.33 0.38 16.63
N LYS A 221 45.51 0.00 17.12
CA LYS A 221 46.52 -0.68 16.30
C LYS A 221 46.39 -2.19 16.51
N VAL A 222 46.25 -2.94 15.44
CA VAL A 222 46.26 -4.41 15.44
C VAL A 222 47.39 -4.85 14.51
N GLY A 223 48.50 -5.27 15.09
CA GLY A 223 49.74 -5.53 14.35
C GLY A 223 50.26 -4.25 13.70
N THR A 224 50.51 -4.28 12.39
CA THR A 224 50.97 -3.13 11.59
C THR A 224 49.86 -2.19 11.12
N ASN A 225 48.61 -2.60 11.25
CA ASN A 225 47.45 -1.88 10.70
C ASN A 225 46.70 -1.09 11.79
N SER A 226 46.17 0.07 11.40
CA SER A 226 45.33 0.90 12.27
C SER A 226 43.85 0.71 11.89
N PHE A 227 43.02 0.35 12.87
CA PHE A 227 41.59 0.11 12.69
C PHE A 227 40.77 1.05 13.57
N SER A 228 39.49 1.24 13.21
CA SER A 228 38.54 1.97 14.03
C SER A 228 37.74 0.97 14.86
N TYR A 229 37.97 0.94 16.16
CA TYR A 229 37.16 0.26 17.15
C TYR A 229 35.96 1.15 17.50
N GLU A 230 34.80 0.55 17.66
CA GLU A 230 33.57 1.22 18.08
C GLU A 230 32.73 0.21 18.88
N GLY A 231 32.18 0.63 20.03
CA GLY A 231 31.32 -0.23 20.83
C GLY A 231 30.06 -0.71 20.05
N LEU A 232 29.48 -1.81 20.49
CA LEU A 232 28.35 -2.45 19.76
C LEU A 232 27.16 -1.51 19.59
N ILE A 233 26.76 -0.76 20.61
CA ILE A 233 25.59 0.12 20.57
C ILE A 233 25.73 1.28 19.57
N PRO A 234 26.79 2.13 19.63
CA PRO A 234 27.01 3.15 18.61
C PRO A 234 27.10 2.59 17.19
N LYS A 235 27.75 1.42 17.06
CA LYS A 235 27.92 0.74 15.78
C LYS A 235 26.60 0.26 15.20
N ILE A 236 25.72 -0.35 16.00
CA ILE A 236 24.40 -0.82 15.59
C ILE A 236 23.54 0.36 15.20
N ARG A 237 23.50 1.42 16.01
CA ARG A 237 22.77 2.66 15.68
C ARG A 237 23.19 3.20 14.32
N ARG A 238 24.49 3.39 14.10
CA ARG A 238 25.02 3.93 12.85
C ARG A 238 24.84 3.00 11.66
N THR A 239 24.98 1.68 11.83
CA THR A 239 25.01 0.73 10.71
C THR A 239 23.64 0.22 10.33
N TYR A 240 22.75 0.04 11.31
CA TYR A 240 21.44 -0.59 11.09
C TYR A 240 20.28 0.38 11.28
N LEU A 241 20.27 1.24 12.33
CA LEU A 241 19.09 2.06 12.61
C LEU A 241 18.96 3.30 11.72
N THR A 242 20.04 3.74 11.07
CA THR A 242 19.99 4.82 10.06
C THR A 242 19.51 4.35 8.69
N LYS A 243 19.46 3.04 8.45
CA LYS A 243 19.02 2.48 7.17
C LYS A 243 17.52 2.23 7.17
N ASP A 244 16.93 2.43 6.01
CA ASP A 244 15.56 2.02 5.74
C ASP A 244 15.40 0.51 6.03
N ARG A 245 14.53 0.18 6.98
CA ARG A 245 14.27 -1.19 7.45
C ARG A 245 13.86 -2.13 6.31
N GLU A 246 13.20 -1.59 5.29
CA GLU A 246 12.78 -2.35 4.12
C GLU A 246 13.96 -2.76 3.22
N LYS A 247 15.08 -2.03 3.27
CA LYS A 247 16.28 -2.31 2.47
C LYS A 247 17.29 -3.22 3.18
N MET A 248 17.03 -3.65 4.41
CA MET A 248 17.91 -4.53 5.17
C MET A 248 17.83 -5.97 4.65
N GLN A 249 18.96 -6.68 4.74
CA GLN A 249 19.00 -8.14 4.50
C GLN A 249 18.15 -8.87 5.54
N THR A 250 17.54 -10.00 5.17
CA THR A 250 16.59 -10.75 6.02
C THR A 250 17.15 -11.08 7.40
N ALA A 251 18.41 -11.55 7.49
CA ALA A 251 19.04 -11.90 8.76
C ALA A 251 19.28 -10.67 9.66
N VAL A 252 19.72 -9.55 9.07
CA VAL A 252 19.94 -8.29 9.79
C VAL A 252 18.62 -7.72 10.29
N ARG A 253 17.59 -7.80 9.49
CA ARG A 253 16.25 -7.34 9.86
C ARG A 253 15.67 -8.17 11.01
N ALA A 254 15.74 -9.50 10.93
CA ALA A 254 15.29 -10.38 12.00
C ALA A 254 16.03 -10.12 13.32
N PHE A 255 17.33 -9.80 13.23
CA PHE A 255 18.11 -9.38 14.38
C PHE A 255 17.62 -8.02 14.94
N VAL A 256 17.47 -7.01 14.09
CA VAL A 256 16.99 -5.68 14.54
C VAL A 256 15.58 -5.78 15.14
N ASP A 257 14.73 -6.63 14.58
CA ASP A 257 13.36 -6.85 15.06
C ASP A 257 13.32 -7.47 16.47
N ARG A 258 14.34 -8.25 16.86
CA ARG A 258 14.49 -8.80 18.21
C ARG A 258 15.26 -7.87 19.15
N ALA A 259 16.38 -7.36 18.68
CA ALA A 259 17.34 -6.63 19.54
C ALA A 259 16.98 -5.16 19.76
N VAL A 260 16.11 -4.56 18.93
CA VAL A 260 15.77 -3.13 19.03
C VAL A 260 14.29 -2.96 19.31
N VAL A 261 14.00 -2.57 20.54
CA VAL A 261 12.65 -2.23 20.97
C VAL A 261 12.50 -0.71 20.88
N PHE A 262 11.48 -0.27 20.12
CA PHE A 262 11.10 1.13 20.09
C PHE A 262 10.13 1.39 21.23
N ALA A 263 10.65 1.98 22.32
CA ALA A 263 9.85 2.38 23.45
C ALA A 263 9.37 3.83 23.32
N VAL A 264 8.24 4.14 23.92
CA VAL A 264 7.78 5.54 24.07
C VAL A 264 8.88 6.32 24.79
N CYS A 265 9.22 7.50 24.26
CA CYS A 265 10.26 8.35 24.86
C CYS A 265 9.89 8.71 26.30
N PRO A 266 10.71 8.41 27.31
CA PRO A 266 10.37 8.64 28.70
C PRO A 266 10.29 10.14 29.05
N GLN A 267 11.00 11.00 28.30
CA GLN A 267 11.00 12.44 28.55
C GLN A 267 9.76 13.14 28.03
N CYS A 268 9.30 12.79 26.83
CA CYS A 268 8.16 13.47 26.22
C CYS A 268 6.88 12.62 26.20
N GLU A 269 6.92 11.37 26.69
CA GLU A 269 5.77 10.47 26.77
C GLU A 269 5.01 10.34 25.42
N GLY A 270 5.78 10.28 24.32
CA GLY A 270 5.25 10.16 22.97
C GLY A 270 4.83 11.49 22.31
N SER A 271 4.73 12.59 23.05
CA SER A 271 4.25 13.90 22.51
C SER A 271 5.22 14.54 21.50
N ARG A 272 6.45 14.05 21.38
CA ARG A 272 7.50 14.55 20.47
C ARG A 272 8.03 15.96 20.82
N LEU A 273 7.38 16.66 21.76
CA LEU A 273 7.65 18.05 22.12
C LEU A 273 8.45 18.17 23.41
N ASN A 274 9.22 19.26 23.53
CA ASN A 274 9.94 19.59 24.74
C ASN A 274 9.00 20.03 25.89
N ALA A 275 9.50 20.10 27.12
CA ALA A 275 8.73 20.44 28.30
C ALA A 275 8.09 21.84 28.22
N ARG A 276 8.77 22.81 27.57
CA ARG A 276 8.27 24.19 27.43
C ARG A 276 7.02 24.22 26.54
N ALA A 277 7.03 23.54 25.39
CA ALA A 277 5.87 23.46 24.52
C ALA A 277 4.69 22.72 25.19
N ARG A 278 4.99 21.66 25.96
CA ARG A 278 3.98 20.88 26.69
C ARG A 278 3.35 21.59 27.88
N SER A 279 3.97 22.66 28.40
CA SER A 279 3.40 23.42 29.53
C SER A 279 2.25 24.35 29.14
N VAL A 280 2.13 24.67 27.83
CA VAL A 280 1.14 25.62 27.32
C VAL A 280 -0.21 24.97 27.15
N LYS A 281 -1.27 25.66 27.59
CA LYS A 281 -2.64 25.16 27.49
C LYS A 281 -3.56 26.19 26.80
N VAL A 282 -4.49 25.68 26.00
CA VAL A 282 -5.63 26.39 25.42
C VAL A 282 -6.90 25.71 25.95
N ALA A 283 -7.80 26.45 26.59
CA ALA A 283 -8.99 25.90 27.24
C ALA A 283 -8.71 24.63 28.08
N GLY A 284 -7.59 24.64 28.83
CA GLY A 284 -7.19 23.53 29.70
C GLY A 284 -6.47 22.38 29.06
N ARG A 285 -6.32 22.32 27.73
CA ARG A 285 -5.67 21.25 26.97
C ARG A 285 -4.32 21.69 26.42
N THR A 286 -3.35 20.79 26.42
CA THR A 286 -2.05 20.96 25.75
C THR A 286 -2.16 20.63 24.25
N ILE A 287 -1.21 21.12 23.46
CA ILE A 287 -1.16 20.81 22.01
C ILE A 287 -0.97 19.29 21.75
N ALA A 288 -0.25 18.60 22.63
CA ALA A 288 -0.08 17.16 22.54
C ALA A 288 -1.40 16.41 22.75
N GLU A 289 -2.16 16.78 23.80
CA GLU A 289 -3.50 16.23 24.03
C GLU A 289 -4.44 16.49 22.86
N CYS A 290 -4.45 17.72 22.33
CA CYS A 290 -5.26 18.05 21.14
C CYS A 290 -4.84 17.25 19.91
N SER A 291 -3.55 17.02 19.70
CA SER A 291 -3.06 16.25 18.55
C SER A 291 -3.36 14.75 18.66
N ALA A 292 -3.48 14.24 19.88
CA ALA A 292 -3.79 12.84 20.17
C ALA A 292 -5.29 12.53 20.19
N MET A 293 -6.16 13.57 20.29
CA MET A 293 -7.63 13.39 20.17
C MET A 293 -8.00 12.81 18.81
N GLN A 294 -9.10 12.07 18.75
CA GLN A 294 -9.74 11.79 17.47
C GLN A 294 -10.16 13.10 16.80
N VAL A 295 -10.13 13.11 15.47
CA VAL A 295 -10.40 14.34 14.67
C VAL A 295 -11.79 14.87 14.92
N ASP A 296 -12.80 14.02 15.14
CA ASP A 296 -14.17 14.41 15.48
C ASP A 296 -14.26 15.07 16.87
N GLU A 297 -13.56 14.54 17.87
CA GLU A 297 -13.43 15.13 19.19
C GLU A 297 -12.70 16.49 19.13
N LEU A 298 -11.62 16.55 18.35
CA LEU A 298 -10.87 17.79 18.15
C LEU A 298 -11.71 18.84 17.42
N ALA A 299 -12.51 18.45 16.43
CA ALA A 299 -13.44 19.36 15.73
C ALA A 299 -14.45 19.95 16.69
N ALA A 300 -15.06 19.13 17.57
CA ALA A 300 -15.97 19.58 18.61
C ALA A 300 -15.27 20.53 19.61
N PHE A 301 -14.05 20.21 20.03
CA PHE A 301 -13.25 21.06 20.90
C PHE A 301 -12.97 22.43 20.26
N VAL A 302 -12.51 22.46 19.00
CA VAL A 302 -12.20 23.69 18.26
C VAL A 302 -13.45 24.56 18.07
N ALA A 303 -14.61 23.94 17.80
CA ALA A 303 -15.88 24.65 17.66
C ALA A 303 -16.33 25.33 18.95
N CYS A 304 -15.91 24.85 20.12
CA CYS A 304 -16.22 25.47 21.43
C CYS A 304 -15.27 26.61 21.81
N LEU A 305 -14.19 26.86 21.03
CA LEU A 305 -13.25 27.93 21.33
C LEU A 305 -13.79 29.29 20.85
N ASP A 306 -14.10 30.18 21.80
CA ASP A 306 -14.53 31.55 21.52
C ASP A 306 -13.33 32.52 21.68
N GLU A 307 -12.50 32.61 20.65
CA GLU A 307 -11.29 33.44 20.64
C GLU A 307 -11.27 34.36 19.41
N PRO A 308 -11.86 35.57 19.51
CA PRO A 308 -12.02 36.48 18.38
C PRO A 308 -10.70 36.85 17.68
N SER A 309 -9.59 36.88 18.42
CA SER A 309 -8.26 37.26 17.89
C SER A 309 -7.70 36.25 16.88
N VAL A 310 -8.19 35.02 16.89
CA VAL A 310 -7.76 33.91 15.99
C VAL A 310 -8.92 33.25 15.24
N LYS A 311 -10.09 33.91 15.23
CA LYS A 311 -11.33 33.37 14.62
C LYS A 311 -11.13 32.85 13.19
N PRO A 312 -10.49 33.58 12.24
CA PRO A 312 -10.31 33.09 10.87
C PRO A 312 -9.46 31.83 10.82
N LEU A 313 -8.53 31.67 11.77
CA LEU A 313 -7.68 30.49 11.88
C LEU A 313 -8.45 29.30 12.45
N LEU A 314 -9.30 29.52 13.46
CA LEU A 314 -10.19 28.50 14.02
C LEU A 314 -11.20 28.01 12.97
N ASP A 315 -11.77 28.93 12.18
CA ASP A 315 -12.67 28.59 11.08
C ASP A 315 -11.94 27.72 10.02
N GLY A 316 -10.71 28.08 9.63
CA GLY A 316 -9.90 27.29 8.71
C GLY A 316 -9.53 25.91 9.25
N LEU A 317 -9.16 25.83 10.53
CA LEU A 317 -8.88 24.55 11.20
C LEU A 317 -10.15 23.70 11.28
N GLY A 318 -11.28 24.28 11.69
CA GLY A 318 -12.58 23.62 11.73
C GLY A 318 -12.96 23.04 10.38
N HIS A 319 -12.85 23.79 9.29
CA HIS A 319 -13.10 23.28 7.93
C HIS A 319 -12.21 22.08 7.55
N THR A 320 -10.94 22.10 7.95
CA THR A 320 -10.03 20.98 7.68
C THR A 320 -10.42 19.74 8.48
N LEU A 321 -10.76 19.90 9.77
CA LEU A 321 -11.20 18.81 10.64
C LEU A 321 -12.55 18.23 10.15
N ASP A 322 -13.52 19.09 9.82
CA ASP A 322 -14.81 18.67 9.25
C ASP A 322 -14.63 17.91 7.93
N SER A 323 -13.66 18.33 7.10
CA SER A 323 -13.34 17.62 5.87
C SER A 323 -12.79 16.20 6.15
N LEU A 324 -11.95 16.05 7.18
CA LEU A 324 -11.48 14.73 7.63
C LEU A 324 -12.64 13.85 8.13
N VAL A 325 -13.58 14.41 8.90
CA VAL A 325 -14.78 13.68 9.36
C VAL A 325 -15.65 13.26 8.18
N ARG A 326 -15.89 14.17 7.23
CA ARG A 326 -16.71 13.89 6.03
C ARG A 326 -16.15 12.74 5.19
N VAL A 327 -14.83 12.61 5.03
CA VAL A 327 -14.19 11.51 4.32
C VAL A 327 -14.13 10.21 5.14
N GLY A 328 -14.74 10.17 6.33
CA GLY A 328 -14.75 9.00 7.20
C GLY A 328 -13.42 8.74 7.92
N LEU A 329 -12.65 9.80 8.21
CA LEU A 329 -11.38 9.74 8.94
C LEU A 329 -11.48 10.40 10.33
N GLY A 330 -12.69 10.59 10.88
CA GLY A 330 -12.92 11.20 12.19
C GLY A 330 -12.23 10.46 13.34
N TYR A 331 -12.03 9.16 13.19
CA TYR A 331 -11.37 8.30 14.19
C TYR A 331 -9.83 8.42 14.22
N LEU A 332 -9.21 9.05 13.20
CA LEU A 332 -7.75 9.28 13.22
C LEU A 332 -7.40 10.43 14.17
N SER A 333 -6.15 10.45 14.63
CA SER A 333 -5.58 11.60 15.35
C SER A 333 -4.59 12.36 14.47
N LEU A 334 -4.37 13.65 14.78
CA LEU A 334 -3.43 14.48 14.01
C LEU A 334 -1.97 14.03 14.16
N ASP A 335 -1.63 13.39 15.27
CA ASP A 335 -0.28 12.85 15.53
C ASP A 335 -0.02 11.48 14.89
N ARG A 336 -1.06 10.83 14.32
CA ARG A 336 -0.91 9.55 13.61
C ARG A 336 0.12 9.66 12.49
N GLU A 337 1.13 8.80 12.51
CA GLU A 337 2.18 8.76 11.48
C GLU A 337 1.60 8.42 10.10
N SER A 338 1.90 9.25 9.09
CA SER A 338 1.40 9.06 7.71
C SER A 338 1.81 7.71 7.11
N GLY A 339 2.98 7.19 7.48
CA GLY A 339 3.47 5.89 7.01
C GLY A 339 2.71 4.68 7.57
N THR A 340 1.89 4.88 8.63
CA THR A 340 1.06 3.82 9.23
C THR A 340 -0.36 3.76 8.67
N LEU A 341 -0.71 4.69 7.78
CA LEU A 341 -2.01 4.72 7.13
C LEU A 341 -2.14 3.60 6.10
N SER A 342 -3.31 3.01 6.00
CA SER A 342 -3.68 2.16 4.87
C SER A 342 -3.69 2.96 3.56
N GLY A 343 -3.66 2.27 2.40
CA GLY A 343 -3.72 2.95 1.10
C GLY A 343 -4.96 3.85 0.96
N GLY A 344 -6.13 3.35 1.37
CA GLY A 344 -7.37 4.10 1.33
C GLY A 344 -7.42 5.28 2.32
N GLU A 345 -6.85 5.13 3.54
CA GLU A 345 -6.72 6.25 4.48
C GLU A 345 -5.79 7.34 3.93
N ALA A 346 -4.63 6.96 3.38
CA ALA A 346 -3.68 7.89 2.78
C ALA A 346 -4.31 8.66 1.62
N GLN A 347 -5.05 7.98 0.75
CA GLN A 347 -5.78 8.60 -0.36
C GLN A 347 -6.82 9.62 0.15
N ARG A 348 -7.62 9.26 1.17
CA ARG A 348 -8.61 10.16 1.75
C ARG A 348 -7.97 11.37 2.44
N VAL A 349 -6.84 11.20 3.13
CA VAL A 349 -6.07 12.33 3.70
C VAL A 349 -5.60 13.29 2.60
N LYS A 350 -5.13 12.76 1.43
CA LYS A 350 -4.78 13.59 0.27
C LYS A 350 -5.97 14.41 -0.23
N MET A 351 -7.18 13.84 -0.23
CA MET A 351 -8.40 14.51 -0.68
C MET A 351 -8.78 15.72 0.16
N VAL A 352 -8.53 15.68 1.47
CA VAL A 352 -8.93 16.75 2.41
C VAL A 352 -8.43 18.12 1.98
N ARG A 353 -7.20 18.21 1.46
CA ARG A 353 -6.63 19.47 0.96
C ARG A 353 -7.43 20.09 -0.20
N HIS A 354 -8.09 19.26 -0.99
CA HIS A 354 -8.81 19.69 -2.19
C HIS A 354 -10.27 20.04 -1.90
N LEU A 355 -10.84 19.49 -0.81
CA LEU A 355 -12.22 19.76 -0.41
C LEU A 355 -12.45 21.22 -0.01
N GLY A 356 -11.50 21.81 0.65
CA GLY A 356 -11.51 23.23 1.03
C GLY A 356 -11.15 24.18 -0.10
N SER A 357 -10.70 23.66 -1.27
CA SER A 357 -10.28 24.49 -2.39
C SER A 357 -11.45 25.20 -3.05
N SER A 358 -11.27 26.49 -3.35
CA SER A 358 -12.18 27.30 -4.16
C SER A 358 -11.92 27.18 -5.66
N LEU A 359 -10.99 26.32 -6.08
CA LEU A 359 -10.70 26.09 -7.50
C LEU A 359 -11.90 25.45 -8.17
N SER A 360 -12.23 25.93 -9.37
CA SER A 360 -13.21 25.39 -10.28
C SER A 360 -12.58 25.11 -11.65
N ASP A 361 -13.24 24.33 -12.48
CA ASP A 361 -12.78 23.89 -13.81
C ASP A 361 -11.46 23.08 -13.79
N VAL A 362 -11.21 22.38 -12.65
CA VAL A 362 -10.08 21.47 -12.46
C VAL A 362 -10.54 20.04 -12.77
N THR A 363 -9.64 19.20 -13.28
CA THR A 363 -9.89 17.76 -13.46
C THR A 363 -9.35 16.99 -12.26
N TYR A 364 -10.23 16.43 -11.43
CA TYR A 364 -9.86 15.50 -10.38
C TYR A 364 -9.83 14.07 -10.94
N VAL A 365 -8.76 13.33 -10.64
CA VAL A 365 -8.55 11.96 -11.12
C VAL A 365 -8.37 11.03 -9.93
N PHE A 366 -9.27 10.07 -9.76
CA PHE A 366 -9.28 9.13 -8.63
C PHE A 366 -9.04 7.70 -9.09
N ASP A 367 -8.17 6.98 -8.36
CA ASP A 367 -7.93 5.56 -8.54
C ASP A 367 -8.61 4.76 -7.44
N GLU A 368 -9.70 4.08 -7.80
CA GLU A 368 -10.50 3.23 -6.91
C GLU A 368 -10.72 3.85 -5.51
N PRO A 369 -11.35 5.03 -5.40
CA PRO A 369 -11.45 5.76 -4.13
C PRO A 369 -12.26 5.04 -3.05
N THR A 370 -12.98 3.98 -3.41
CA THR A 370 -13.79 3.18 -2.49
C THR A 370 -13.12 1.88 -2.02
N VAL A 371 -11.85 1.67 -2.39
CA VAL A 371 -11.08 0.50 -1.93
C VAL A 371 -11.01 0.44 -0.42
N GLY A 372 -11.24 -0.75 0.15
CA GLY A 372 -11.20 -0.99 1.60
C GLY A 372 -12.30 -0.29 2.40
N LEU A 373 -13.32 0.27 1.72
CA LEU A 373 -14.42 0.93 2.39
C LEU A 373 -15.59 -0.02 2.64
N HIS A 374 -16.14 0.07 3.86
CA HIS A 374 -17.44 -0.48 4.16
C HIS A 374 -18.53 0.23 3.33
N PRO A 375 -19.63 -0.43 2.94
CA PRO A 375 -20.72 0.20 2.16
C PRO A 375 -21.23 1.53 2.72
N HIS A 376 -21.28 1.67 4.04
CA HIS A 376 -21.63 2.93 4.71
C HIS A 376 -20.64 4.08 4.39
N ASP A 377 -19.35 3.78 4.31
CA ASP A 377 -18.32 4.79 4.00
C ASP A 377 -18.27 5.09 2.49
N ILE A 378 -18.73 4.16 1.62
CA ILE A 378 -18.89 4.39 0.17
C ILE A 378 -19.92 5.49 -0.10
N GLU A 379 -21.05 5.52 0.61
CA GLU A 379 -22.04 6.58 0.49
C GLU A 379 -21.43 7.96 0.77
N ARG A 380 -20.62 8.09 1.82
CA ARG A 380 -19.90 9.33 2.13
C ARG A 380 -18.93 9.73 1.03
N MET A 381 -18.18 8.76 0.49
CA MET A 381 -17.26 8.98 -0.62
C MET A 381 -18.02 9.44 -1.88
N ASN A 382 -19.13 8.83 -2.20
CA ASN A 382 -19.98 9.19 -3.34
C ASN A 382 -20.50 10.64 -3.21
N HIS A 383 -20.97 11.04 -2.03
CA HIS A 383 -21.36 12.43 -1.76
C HIS A 383 -20.20 13.41 -1.96
N LEU A 384 -18.99 13.01 -1.61
CA LEU A 384 -17.80 13.81 -1.80
C LEU A 384 -17.50 14.02 -3.29
N LEU A 385 -17.47 12.93 -4.09
CA LEU A 385 -17.23 13.00 -5.53
C LEU A 385 -18.27 13.91 -6.21
N LEU A 386 -19.55 13.78 -5.85
CA LEU A 386 -20.61 14.64 -6.31
C LEU A 386 -20.40 16.11 -5.91
N SER A 387 -19.95 16.37 -4.69
CA SER A 387 -19.68 17.74 -4.22
C SER A 387 -18.53 18.41 -4.97
N LEU A 388 -17.51 17.66 -5.38
CA LEU A 388 -16.42 18.17 -6.23
C LEU A 388 -16.93 18.51 -7.64
N ARG A 389 -17.76 17.64 -8.23
CA ARG A 389 -18.43 17.90 -9.51
C ARG A 389 -19.31 19.16 -9.44
N ASP A 390 -20.14 19.28 -8.40
CA ASP A 390 -21.11 20.36 -8.24
C ASP A 390 -20.44 21.74 -8.04
N LYS A 391 -19.17 21.76 -7.64
CA LYS A 391 -18.31 22.97 -7.66
C LYS A 391 -17.86 23.36 -9.08
N GLY A 392 -18.29 22.66 -10.14
CA GLY A 392 -17.92 22.94 -11.52
C GLY A 392 -16.62 22.27 -11.96
N ASN A 393 -16.20 21.18 -11.29
CA ASN A 393 -15.01 20.42 -11.67
C ASN A 393 -15.35 19.19 -12.50
N THR A 394 -14.38 18.74 -13.30
CA THR A 394 -14.42 17.45 -13.99
C THR A 394 -13.90 16.38 -13.02
N VAL A 395 -14.63 15.30 -12.82
CA VAL A 395 -14.25 14.22 -11.91
C VAL A 395 -14.14 12.92 -12.69
N LEU A 396 -12.93 12.39 -12.82
CA LEU A 396 -12.63 11.13 -13.49
C LEU A 396 -12.32 10.08 -12.43
N VAL A 397 -13.04 8.98 -12.43
CA VAL A 397 -12.92 7.93 -11.41
C VAL A 397 -12.72 6.58 -12.10
N VAL A 398 -11.62 5.90 -11.80
CA VAL A 398 -11.47 4.48 -12.13
C VAL A 398 -12.10 3.68 -11.01
N GLU A 399 -13.16 2.90 -11.32
CA GLU A 399 -13.95 2.22 -10.30
C GLU A 399 -14.64 0.95 -10.81
N HIS A 400 -14.93 0.04 -9.87
CA HIS A 400 -15.59 -1.23 -10.14
C HIS A 400 -16.87 -1.46 -9.31
N LYS A 401 -17.10 -0.63 -8.27
CA LYS A 401 -18.22 -0.82 -7.35
C LYS A 401 -19.51 -0.28 -7.94
N PRO A 402 -20.60 -1.09 -7.94
CA PRO A 402 -21.90 -0.68 -8.51
C PRO A 402 -22.44 0.61 -7.90
N GLU A 403 -22.22 0.81 -6.59
CA GLU A 403 -22.71 1.97 -5.85
C GLU A 403 -22.09 3.29 -6.35
N THR A 404 -20.86 3.24 -6.81
CA THR A 404 -20.17 4.42 -7.37
C THR A 404 -20.41 4.56 -8.86
N ILE A 405 -20.51 3.46 -9.60
CA ILE A 405 -20.93 3.50 -11.00
C ILE A 405 -22.33 4.12 -11.11
N ALA A 406 -23.25 3.80 -10.18
CA ALA A 406 -24.64 4.27 -10.19
C ALA A 406 -24.80 5.79 -10.08
N ILE A 407 -23.84 6.51 -9.50
CA ILE A 407 -23.90 7.99 -9.37
C ILE A 407 -23.22 8.73 -10.53
N ALA A 408 -22.66 8.01 -11.52
CA ALA A 408 -21.94 8.61 -12.64
C ALA A 408 -22.90 9.37 -13.57
N ASP A 409 -22.48 10.54 -14.03
CA ASP A 409 -23.13 11.27 -15.13
C ASP A 409 -22.75 10.64 -16.47
N HIS A 410 -21.57 10.03 -16.55
CA HIS A 410 -21.01 9.42 -17.75
C HIS A 410 -20.17 8.21 -17.40
N VAL A 411 -20.24 7.15 -18.19
CA VAL A 411 -19.47 5.92 -18.00
C VAL A 411 -18.70 5.59 -19.27
N VAL A 412 -17.43 5.20 -19.09
CA VAL A 412 -16.58 4.65 -20.15
C VAL A 412 -16.17 3.24 -19.73
N ASP A 413 -16.66 2.23 -20.43
CA ASP A 413 -16.34 0.81 -20.17
C ASP A 413 -15.27 0.34 -21.14
N LEU A 414 -14.17 -0.24 -20.58
CA LEU A 414 -13.03 -0.74 -21.36
C LEU A 414 -12.97 -2.27 -21.31
N GLY A 415 -12.74 -2.87 -22.47
CA GLY A 415 -12.70 -4.32 -22.63
C GLY A 415 -12.26 -4.72 -24.04
N PRO A 416 -12.81 -5.83 -24.59
CA PRO A 416 -13.71 -6.80 -23.93
C PRO A 416 -13.00 -7.73 -22.97
N GLY A 417 -11.66 -7.80 -23.00
CA GLY A 417 -10.81 -8.65 -22.20
C GLY A 417 -9.78 -7.86 -21.41
N ALA A 418 -8.73 -8.56 -20.96
CA ALA A 418 -7.59 -8.01 -20.22
C ALA A 418 -6.29 -8.15 -21.03
N GLY A 419 -5.30 -7.29 -20.77
CA GLY A 419 -4.01 -7.29 -21.47
C GLY A 419 -4.18 -7.07 -22.98
N PRO A 420 -3.59 -7.93 -23.85
CA PRO A 420 -3.69 -7.78 -25.31
C PRO A 420 -5.09 -7.95 -25.88
N ALA A 421 -6.01 -8.55 -25.15
CA ALA A 421 -7.42 -8.68 -25.55
C ALA A 421 -8.32 -7.53 -25.02
N GLY A 422 -7.71 -6.58 -24.30
CA GLY A 422 -8.34 -5.36 -23.83
C GLY A 422 -8.00 -4.16 -24.68
N GLY A 423 -8.05 -2.98 -24.06
CA GLY A 423 -7.59 -1.74 -24.67
C GLY A 423 -8.58 -1.07 -25.61
N HIS A 424 -9.80 -1.58 -25.71
CA HIS A 424 -10.89 -0.99 -26.52
C HIS A 424 -11.98 -0.41 -25.63
N ILE A 425 -12.68 0.60 -26.13
CA ILE A 425 -13.92 1.07 -25.50
C ILE A 425 -15.05 0.14 -25.94
N THR A 426 -15.72 -0.46 -24.97
CA THR A 426 -16.86 -1.35 -25.18
C THR A 426 -18.19 -0.62 -25.02
N TYR A 427 -18.20 0.45 -24.23
CA TYR A 427 -19.35 1.32 -24.04
C TYR A 427 -18.92 2.73 -23.63
N THR A 428 -19.66 3.73 -24.08
CA THR A 428 -19.60 5.10 -23.58
C THR A 428 -21.01 5.69 -23.55
N GLY A 429 -21.41 6.33 -22.46
CA GLY A 429 -22.73 6.89 -22.28
C GLY A 429 -23.16 6.98 -20.82
N ASP A 430 -24.46 6.97 -20.57
CA ASP A 430 -25.00 7.00 -19.21
C ASP A 430 -25.10 5.60 -18.57
N VAL A 431 -25.43 5.56 -17.29
CA VAL A 431 -25.55 4.31 -16.52
C VAL A 431 -26.70 3.44 -16.99
N ALA A 432 -27.82 4.05 -17.48
CA ALA A 432 -28.96 3.31 -17.96
C ALA A 432 -28.64 2.54 -19.26
N GLY A 433 -27.91 3.19 -20.18
CA GLY A 433 -27.40 2.55 -21.38
C GLY A 433 -26.37 1.46 -21.10
N LEU A 434 -25.49 1.65 -20.08
CA LEU A 434 -24.58 0.59 -19.65
C LEU A 434 -25.33 -0.67 -19.18
N ARG A 435 -26.38 -0.50 -18.37
CA ARG A 435 -27.22 -1.62 -17.90
C ARG A 435 -27.88 -2.37 -19.06
N ALA A 436 -28.30 -1.65 -20.10
CA ALA A 436 -28.92 -2.22 -21.29
C ALA A 436 -27.90 -2.83 -22.27
N SER A 437 -26.59 -2.57 -22.08
CA SER A 437 -25.56 -3.03 -23.00
C SER A 437 -25.21 -4.51 -22.77
N ASP A 438 -24.72 -5.18 -23.82
CA ASP A 438 -24.21 -6.55 -23.75
C ASP A 438 -22.71 -6.59 -23.32
N THR A 439 -22.24 -5.55 -22.63
CA THR A 439 -20.88 -5.56 -22.08
C THR A 439 -20.80 -6.44 -20.84
N LEU A 440 -19.59 -6.86 -20.51
CA LEU A 440 -19.38 -7.67 -19.30
C LEU A 440 -19.77 -6.90 -18.03
N THR A 441 -19.48 -5.61 -17.98
CA THR A 441 -19.86 -4.72 -16.88
C THR A 441 -21.38 -4.57 -16.80
N GLY A 442 -22.05 -4.30 -17.93
CA GLY A 442 -23.50 -4.14 -17.98
C GLY A 442 -24.24 -5.38 -17.45
N ARG A 443 -23.83 -6.56 -17.89
CA ARG A 443 -24.41 -7.84 -17.43
C ARG A 443 -24.23 -8.12 -15.93
N HIS A 444 -23.13 -7.62 -15.31
CA HIS A 444 -22.84 -7.88 -13.91
C HIS A 444 -23.20 -6.73 -12.96
N LEU A 445 -23.60 -5.57 -13.49
CA LEU A 445 -23.86 -4.38 -12.66
C LEU A 445 -24.95 -4.62 -11.62
N ASP A 446 -26.00 -5.34 -12.00
CA ASP A 446 -27.12 -5.69 -11.11
C ASP A 446 -27.04 -7.15 -10.61
N HIS A 447 -25.94 -7.86 -10.91
CA HIS A 447 -25.74 -9.22 -10.40
C HIS A 447 -25.55 -9.21 -8.88
N ARG A 448 -26.29 -10.08 -8.20
CA ARG A 448 -26.22 -10.25 -6.75
C ARG A 448 -25.98 -11.71 -6.41
N VAL A 449 -24.98 -11.96 -5.59
CA VAL A 449 -24.72 -13.29 -5.05
C VAL A 449 -25.79 -13.60 -4.02
N ALA A 450 -26.46 -14.75 -4.17
CA ALA A 450 -27.47 -15.18 -3.23
C ALA A 450 -26.87 -15.51 -1.85
N LEU A 451 -27.68 -15.30 -0.83
CA LEU A 451 -27.32 -15.68 0.53
C LEU A 451 -27.10 -17.19 0.61
N ARG A 452 -26.01 -17.63 1.21
CA ARG A 452 -25.72 -19.06 1.43
C ARG A 452 -26.73 -19.64 2.40
N GLU A 453 -27.56 -20.55 1.92
CA GLU A 453 -28.60 -21.20 2.73
C GLU A 453 -28.04 -22.31 3.63
N GLN A 454 -27.07 -23.07 3.10
CA GLN A 454 -26.43 -24.16 3.83
C GLN A 454 -24.97 -23.82 4.10
N VAL A 455 -24.68 -23.44 5.33
CA VAL A 455 -23.32 -23.20 5.80
C VAL A 455 -22.62 -24.53 6.10
N ARG A 456 -21.31 -24.59 5.84
CA ARG A 456 -20.47 -25.74 6.16
C ARG A 456 -20.35 -25.91 7.67
N ARG A 457 -20.17 -27.15 8.12
CA ARG A 457 -19.93 -27.43 9.54
C ARG A 457 -18.45 -27.27 9.85
N PRO A 458 -18.07 -26.50 10.89
CA PRO A 458 -16.70 -26.38 11.33
C PRO A 458 -16.10 -27.73 11.70
N THR A 459 -14.81 -27.93 11.42
CA THR A 459 -14.02 -29.09 11.81
C THR A 459 -13.30 -28.89 13.15
N GLY A 460 -13.25 -27.66 13.66
CA GLY A 460 -12.63 -27.25 14.90
C GLY A 460 -12.79 -25.76 15.10
N VAL A 461 -12.07 -25.20 16.06
CA VAL A 461 -12.10 -23.78 16.43
C VAL A 461 -10.69 -23.32 16.75
N LEU A 462 -10.35 -22.12 16.32
CA LEU A 462 -9.16 -21.36 16.72
C LEU A 462 -9.62 -20.19 17.59
N SER A 463 -9.38 -20.27 18.89
CA SER A 463 -9.82 -19.26 19.85
C SER A 463 -8.79 -18.13 19.97
N ILE A 464 -9.25 -16.89 19.87
CA ILE A 464 -8.52 -15.68 20.21
C ILE A 464 -9.09 -15.19 21.54
N THR A 465 -8.24 -14.97 22.54
CA THR A 465 -8.66 -14.51 23.88
C THR A 465 -7.90 -13.27 24.29
N GLY A 466 -8.61 -12.30 24.87
CA GLY A 466 -8.01 -11.12 25.46
C GLY A 466 -7.33 -10.18 24.45
N ALA A 467 -7.77 -10.15 23.19
CA ALA A 467 -7.16 -9.26 22.20
C ALA A 467 -7.42 -7.79 22.54
N ASP A 468 -6.35 -7.03 22.79
CA ASP A 468 -6.38 -5.63 23.23
C ASP A 468 -5.50 -4.70 22.37
N THR A 469 -4.98 -5.21 21.25
CA THR A 469 -4.09 -4.46 20.36
C THR A 469 -4.80 -3.25 19.74
N HIS A 470 -4.18 -2.08 19.82
CA HIS A 470 -4.69 -0.78 19.32
C HIS A 470 -6.03 -0.40 19.96
N ASN A 471 -7.13 -0.42 19.20
CA ASN A 471 -8.46 -0.04 19.67
C ASN A 471 -9.32 -1.22 20.15
N LEU A 472 -8.81 -2.44 20.11
CA LEU A 472 -9.52 -3.61 20.60
C LEU A 472 -9.75 -3.54 22.11
N LYS A 473 -10.91 -3.98 22.55
CA LYS A 473 -11.39 -3.89 23.95
C LYS A 473 -11.49 -5.26 24.60
N ASN A 474 -10.34 -5.93 24.79
CA ASN A 474 -10.25 -7.26 25.39
C ASN A 474 -11.21 -8.24 24.70
N VAL A 475 -11.01 -8.41 23.39
CA VAL A 475 -11.91 -9.19 22.54
C VAL A 475 -11.59 -10.67 22.64
N ASP A 476 -12.63 -11.46 22.95
CA ASP A 476 -12.64 -12.90 22.81
C ASP A 476 -13.49 -13.27 21.59
N VAL A 477 -12.97 -14.11 20.70
CA VAL A 477 -13.67 -14.57 19.50
C VAL A 477 -13.15 -15.91 19.03
N ASP A 478 -14.06 -16.77 18.59
CA ASP A 478 -13.78 -18.08 18.05
C ASP A 478 -13.81 -18.08 16.52
N ILE A 479 -12.73 -18.49 15.88
CA ILE A 479 -12.65 -18.63 14.42
C ILE A 479 -12.88 -20.09 14.06
N PRO A 480 -14.00 -20.43 13.40
CA PRO A 480 -14.29 -21.79 13.01
C PRO A 480 -13.35 -22.27 11.91
N LEU A 481 -12.80 -23.49 12.07
CA LEU A 481 -11.88 -24.13 11.14
C LEU A 481 -12.62 -24.93 10.05
N GLY A 482 -12.01 -25.04 8.85
CA GLY A 482 -12.55 -25.78 7.72
C GLY A 482 -13.74 -25.10 7.02
N VAL A 483 -13.90 -23.78 7.22
CA VAL A 483 -14.97 -22.97 6.65
C VAL A 483 -14.43 -21.64 6.13
N LEU A 484 -15.28 -20.88 5.42
CA LEU A 484 -15.01 -19.50 5.00
C LEU A 484 -15.57 -18.54 6.06
N THR A 485 -14.69 -17.88 6.79
CA THR A 485 -15.02 -16.83 7.78
C THR A 485 -14.72 -15.45 7.19
N VAL A 486 -15.68 -14.53 7.29
CA VAL A 486 -15.50 -13.12 6.91
C VAL A 486 -15.47 -12.26 8.16
N VAL A 487 -14.37 -11.51 8.33
CA VAL A 487 -14.24 -10.48 9.37
C VAL A 487 -14.55 -9.12 8.73
N THR A 488 -15.61 -8.48 9.19
CA THR A 488 -16.12 -7.24 8.61
C THR A 488 -16.37 -6.16 9.66
N GLY A 489 -16.91 -5.00 9.25
CA GLY A 489 -17.19 -3.83 10.09
C GLY A 489 -16.67 -2.54 9.47
N VAL A 490 -17.10 -1.39 9.98
CA VAL A 490 -16.70 -0.06 9.44
C VAL A 490 -15.19 0.16 9.46
N ALA A 491 -14.70 1.13 8.67
CA ALA A 491 -13.30 1.52 8.69
C ALA A 491 -12.89 1.96 10.10
N GLY A 492 -11.71 1.50 10.59
CA GLY A 492 -11.25 1.81 11.95
C GLY A 492 -11.91 1.02 13.08
N SER A 493 -12.74 0.00 12.80
CA SER A 493 -13.39 -0.83 13.86
C SER A 493 -12.46 -1.84 14.54
N GLY A 494 -11.24 -2.05 14.04
CA GLY A 494 -10.26 -2.96 14.66
C GLY A 494 -10.04 -4.29 13.95
N LYS A 495 -10.61 -4.52 12.75
CA LYS A 495 -10.48 -5.77 11.99
C LYS A 495 -9.03 -6.22 11.78
N SER A 496 -8.20 -5.35 11.23
CA SER A 496 -6.79 -5.65 10.99
C SER A 496 -6.02 -5.87 12.29
N SER A 497 -6.37 -5.16 13.37
CA SER A 497 -5.79 -5.37 14.70
C SER A 497 -6.14 -6.76 15.24
N LEU A 498 -7.38 -7.21 15.10
CA LEU A 498 -7.81 -8.53 15.50
C LEU A 498 -7.10 -9.64 14.70
N VAL A 499 -7.17 -9.53 13.38
CA VAL A 499 -6.70 -10.59 12.49
C VAL A 499 -5.17 -10.63 12.41
N HIS A 500 -4.52 -9.49 12.13
CA HIS A 500 -3.05 -9.45 12.00
C HIS A 500 -2.32 -9.40 13.34
N GLY A 501 -2.96 -8.91 14.41
CA GLY A 501 -2.38 -8.87 15.74
C GLY A 501 -2.41 -10.24 16.47
N SER A 502 -3.42 -11.05 16.19
CA SER A 502 -3.65 -12.28 16.97
C SER A 502 -3.34 -13.57 16.18
N LEU A 503 -3.77 -13.67 14.90
CA LEU A 503 -3.68 -14.93 14.14
C LEU A 503 -2.25 -15.35 13.73
N PRO A 504 -1.30 -14.46 13.34
CA PRO A 504 0.03 -14.91 12.91
C PRO A 504 0.85 -15.65 13.97
N ALA A 505 0.47 -15.54 15.23
CA ALA A 505 1.11 -16.24 16.34
C ALA A 505 0.81 -17.75 16.34
N HIS A 506 -0.20 -18.21 15.58
CA HIS A 506 -0.61 -19.60 15.53
C HIS A 506 0.10 -20.36 14.40
N GLU A 507 0.48 -21.60 14.68
CA GLU A 507 1.13 -22.49 13.72
C GLU A 507 0.18 -22.83 12.55
N GLY A 508 0.70 -22.83 11.31
CA GLY A 508 -0.09 -23.14 10.12
C GLY A 508 -0.84 -21.96 9.51
N VAL A 509 -0.76 -20.76 10.10
CA VAL A 509 -1.38 -19.54 9.54
C VAL A 509 -0.54 -18.97 8.40
N VAL A 510 -1.19 -18.67 7.29
CA VAL A 510 -0.59 -18.06 6.08
C VAL A 510 -1.27 -16.73 5.80
N VAL A 511 -0.60 -15.63 6.08
CA VAL A 511 -1.12 -14.27 5.81
C VAL A 511 -0.80 -13.86 4.38
N VAL A 512 -1.81 -13.45 3.63
CA VAL A 512 -1.72 -12.96 2.25
C VAL A 512 -2.27 -11.52 2.21
N ASP A 513 -1.37 -10.58 2.37
CA ASP A 513 -1.65 -9.14 2.42
C ASP A 513 -1.30 -8.42 1.09
N GLN A 514 -1.64 -7.14 1.00
CA GLN A 514 -1.34 -6.27 -0.15
C GLN A 514 0.05 -5.63 -0.09
N SER A 515 0.88 -5.96 0.89
CA SER A 515 2.21 -5.37 1.05
C SER A 515 3.07 -5.55 -0.21
N PRO A 516 4.00 -4.62 -0.50
CA PRO A 516 4.88 -4.73 -1.66
C PRO A 516 5.65 -6.05 -1.68
N ILE A 517 5.68 -6.70 -2.83
CA ILE A 517 6.53 -7.87 -3.04
C ILE A 517 7.98 -7.38 -3.09
N ARG A 518 8.81 -7.93 -2.20
CA ARG A 518 10.25 -7.63 -2.22
C ARG A 518 10.89 -8.28 -3.43
N GLY A 519 11.58 -7.48 -4.21
CA GLY A 519 12.28 -7.95 -5.40
C GLY A 519 13.14 -6.85 -5.99
N SER A 520 14.10 -7.25 -6.81
CA SER A 520 14.85 -6.31 -7.62
C SER A 520 13.96 -5.81 -8.78
N ARG A 521 14.36 -4.72 -9.44
CA ARG A 521 13.73 -4.21 -10.67
C ARG A 521 13.69 -5.27 -11.81
N ARG A 522 14.40 -6.38 -11.67
CA ARG A 522 14.42 -7.53 -12.61
C ARG A 522 13.43 -8.62 -12.23
N SER A 523 12.87 -8.55 -11.03
CA SER A 523 11.89 -9.53 -10.54
C SER A 523 10.59 -9.42 -11.33
N ASN A 524 10.06 -10.58 -11.69
CA ASN A 524 8.83 -10.72 -12.48
C ASN A 524 8.01 -11.93 -11.97
N PRO A 525 6.76 -12.12 -12.40
CA PRO A 525 5.93 -13.24 -11.98
C PRO A 525 6.61 -14.59 -12.13
N ALA A 526 7.32 -14.85 -13.25
CA ALA A 526 8.00 -16.12 -13.45
C ALA A 526 9.12 -16.38 -12.43
N THR A 527 9.87 -15.32 -12.03
CA THR A 527 10.93 -15.46 -11.00
C THR A 527 10.35 -15.63 -9.61
N TYR A 528 9.29 -14.91 -9.31
CA TYR A 528 8.70 -14.88 -7.97
C TYR A 528 7.95 -16.18 -7.63
N THR A 529 7.26 -16.76 -8.61
CA THR A 529 6.51 -18.02 -8.46
C THR A 529 7.36 -19.28 -8.58
N GLY A 530 8.65 -19.15 -8.90
CA GLY A 530 9.51 -20.28 -9.22
C GLY A 530 9.27 -20.88 -10.63
N LEU A 531 8.40 -20.28 -11.43
CA LEU A 531 8.09 -20.75 -12.81
C LEU A 531 9.29 -20.63 -13.74
N LEU A 532 10.21 -19.70 -13.50
CA LEU A 532 11.38 -19.51 -14.36
C LEU A 532 12.30 -20.76 -14.38
N ASP A 533 12.41 -21.49 -13.27
CA ASP A 533 13.30 -22.65 -13.19
C ASP A 533 12.86 -23.81 -14.09
N PRO A 534 11.60 -24.29 -14.11
CA PRO A 534 11.16 -25.28 -15.09
C PRO A 534 11.25 -24.76 -16.53
N ILE A 535 11.02 -23.45 -16.79
CA ILE A 535 11.20 -22.86 -18.13
C ILE A 535 12.67 -22.97 -18.56
N ARG A 536 13.61 -22.51 -17.73
CA ARG A 536 15.06 -22.59 -18.01
C ARG A 536 15.52 -24.02 -18.25
N THR A 537 15.03 -24.98 -17.48
CA THR A 537 15.33 -26.39 -17.62
C THR A 537 14.82 -26.93 -18.96
N ALA A 538 13.64 -26.54 -19.40
CA ALA A 538 13.08 -26.94 -20.69
C ALA A 538 13.93 -26.40 -21.86
N PHE A 539 14.32 -25.11 -21.83
CA PHE A 539 15.22 -24.53 -22.83
C PHE A 539 16.60 -25.21 -22.86
N ALA A 540 17.19 -25.46 -21.69
CA ALA A 540 18.48 -26.12 -21.56
C ALA A 540 18.48 -27.50 -22.18
N ARG A 541 17.45 -28.29 -21.91
CA ARG A 541 17.27 -29.64 -22.48
C ARG A 541 17.08 -29.62 -24.00
N ALA A 542 16.25 -28.72 -24.51
CA ALA A 542 15.95 -28.61 -25.94
C ALA A 542 17.18 -28.21 -26.76
N ASN A 543 18.07 -27.38 -26.20
CA ASN A 543 19.23 -26.84 -26.93
C ASN A 543 20.57 -27.44 -26.48
N LYS A 544 20.58 -28.37 -25.52
CA LYS A 544 21.78 -29.01 -24.94
C LYS A 544 22.81 -28.01 -24.39
N VAL A 545 22.33 -26.94 -23.73
CA VAL A 545 23.14 -25.88 -23.12
C VAL A 545 22.83 -25.74 -21.64
N LYS A 546 23.60 -24.92 -20.91
CA LYS A 546 23.38 -24.68 -19.48
C LYS A 546 22.11 -23.88 -19.23
N ALA A 547 21.33 -24.23 -18.19
CA ALA A 547 20.13 -23.53 -17.80
C ALA A 547 20.40 -22.08 -17.30
N SER A 548 21.61 -21.80 -16.81
CA SER A 548 22.05 -20.47 -16.39
C SER A 548 21.99 -19.42 -17.52
N LEU A 549 22.17 -19.82 -18.77
CA LEU A 549 22.06 -18.93 -19.93
C LEU A 549 20.68 -18.27 -20.06
N PHE A 550 19.62 -18.95 -19.61
CA PHE A 550 18.24 -18.45 -19.69
C PHE A 550 17.79 -17.68 -18.45
N SER A 551 18.74 -17.07 -17.73
CA SER A 551 18.45 -16.18 -16.60
C SER A 551 18.95 -14.76 -16.89
N ALA A 552 18.04 -13.78 -16.75
CA ALA A 552 18.39 -12.37 -16.85
C ALA A 552 19.31 -11.87 -15.70
N ASN A 553 19.59 -12.72 -14.70
CA ASN A 553 20.46 -12.42 -13.56
C ASN A 553 21.84 -13.11 -13.65
N SER A 554 22.14 -13.79 -14.75
CA SER A 554 23.39 -14.53 -14.91
C SER A 554 24.05 -14.27 -16.27
N GLU A 555 24.91 -15.18 -16.72
CA GLU A 555 25.76 -15.05 -17.91
C GLU A 555 25.03 -14.79 -19.24
N GLY A 556 23.73 -15.13 -19.32
CA GLY A 556 22.89 -14.83 -20.48
C GLY A 556 22.29 -13.42 -20.54
N ALA A 557 22.49 -12.63 -19.49
CA ALA A 557 21.97 -11.28 -19.44
C ALA A 557 22.59 -10.35 -20.48
N CYS A 558 21.80 -9.41 -21.02
CA CYS A 558 22.31 -8.33 -21.85
C CYS A 558 23.36 -7.52 -21.06
N PRO A 559 24.57 -7.32 -21.58
CA PRO A 559 25.65 -6.65 -20.85
C PRO A 559 25.37 -5.17 -20.57
N GLN A 560 24.67 -4.47 -21.46
CA GLN A 560 24.34 -3.05 -21.31
C GLN A 560 23.34 -2.81 -20.19
N CYS A 561 22.17 -3.45 -20.22
CA CYS A 561 21.12 -3.27 -19.19
C CYS A 561 21.21 -4.28 -18.04
N LYS A 562 22.21 -5.18 -18.06
CA LYS A 562 22.38 -6.24 -17.06
C LYS A 562 21.09 -7.04 -16.80
N GLY A 563 20.33 -7.32 -17.87
CA GLY A 563 19.09 -8.08 -17.82
C GLY A 563 17.84 -7.31 -17.39
N ALA A 564 17.92 -6.00 -17.19
CA ALA A 564 16.75 -5.19 -16.83
C ALA A 564 15.81 -4.92 -18.02
N GLY A 565 16.34 -4.92 -19.26
CA GLY A 565 15.60 -4.54 -20.47
C GLY A 565 15.54 -3.03 -20.69
N VAL A 566 15.77 -2.26 -19.63
CA VAL A 566 15.78 -0.79 -19.62
C VAL A 566 17.10 -0.28 -19.05
N VAL A 567 17.53 0.91 -19.48
CA VAL A 567 18.67 1.63 -18.94
C VAL A 567 18.13 2.82 -18.16
N TYR A 568 18.54 2.92 -16.90
CA TYR A 568 18.22 4.05 -16.05
C TYR A 568 19.35 5.08 -16.16
N THR A 569 19.01 6.25 -16.61
CA THR A 569 19.94 7.39 -16.59
C THR A 569 19.63 8.17 -15.32
N ASP A 570 20.56 8.15 -14.38
CA ASP A 570 20.49 8.98 -13.18
C ASP A 570 20.91 10.39 -13.55
N LEU A 571 20.01 11.34 -13.43
CA LEU A 571 20.23 12.74 -13.76
C LEU A 571 20.63 13.59 -12.54
N ALA A 572 21.25 12.96 -11.54
CA ALA A 572 21.80 13.53 -10.30
C ALA A 572 20.79 14.25 -9.40
N MET A 573 19.96 15.16 -9.91
CA MET A 573 18.94 15.92 -9.17
C MET A 573 17.50 15.70 -9.69
N MET A 574 17.34 14.90 -10.75
CA MET A 574 16.04 14.60 -11.37
C MET A 574 15.68 13.13 -11.15
N ALA A 575 14.40 12.81 -11.16
CA ALA A 575 13.96 11.41 -11.20
C ALA A 575 14.60 10.72 -12.41
N GLY A 576 15.29 9.59 -12.18
CA GLY A 576 16.00 8.87 -13.23
C GLY A 576 15.06 8.46 -14.36
N VAL A 577 15.41 8.73 -15.59
CA VAL A 577 14.63 8.33 -16.78
C VAL A 577 14.97 6.90 -17.15
N ALA A 578 13.95 6.07 -17.29
CA ALA A 578 14.06 4.72 -17.81
C ALA A 578 13.87 4.72 -19.33
N SER A 579 14.89 4.37 -20.10
CA SER A 579 14.80 4.18 -21.54
C SER A 579 14.95 2.71 -21.92
N THR A 580 14.28 2.27 -22.98
CA THR A 580 14.45 0.91 -23.50
C THR A 580 15.92 0.71 -23.89
N CYS A 581 16.52 -0.41 -23.45
CA CYS A 581 17.91 -0.73 -23.79
C CYS A 581 18.06 -0.90 -25.29
N GLU A 582 18.89 -0.09 -25.92
CA GLU A 582 19.13 -0.11 -27.37
C GLU A 582 19.72 -1.45 -27.83
N GLN A 583 20.63 -2.03 -27.07
CA GLN A 583 21.32 -3.28 -27.43
C GLN A 583 20.37 -4.47 -27.48
N CYS A 584 19.53 -4.68 -26.47
CA CYS A 584 18.61 -5.82 -26.44
C CYS A 584 17.18 -5.45 -26.83
N ARG A 585 16.87 -4.18 -27.06
CA ARG A 585 15.54 -3.68 -27.40
C ARG A 585 14.45 -4.20 -26.44
N GLY A 586 14.73 -4.11 -25.14
CA GLY A 586 13.82 -4.60 -24.10
C GLY A 586 13.85 -6.12 -23.83
N ARG A 587 14.51 -6.93 -24.68
CA ARG A 587 14.49 -8.41 -24.62
C ARG A 587 15.30 -9.01 -23.47
N ARG A 588 16.13 -8.24 -22.76
CA ARG A 588 16.88 -8.60 -21.54
C ARG A 588 18.05 -9.57 -21.71
N PHE A 589 18.16 -10.28 -22.81
CA PHE A 589 19.16 -11.33 -23.05
C PHE A 589 20.14 -10.96 -24.17
N ARG A 590 21.27 -11.65 -24.22
CA ARG A 590 22.24 -11.56 -25.30
C ARG A 590 21.67 -12.14 -26.58
N PRO A 591 22.10 -11.68 -27.78
CA PRO A 591 21.64 -12.24 -29.06
C PRO A 591 21.86 -13.75 -29.18
N GLU A 592 23.00 -14.28 -28.67
CA GLU A 592 23.34 -15.69 -28.72
C GLU A 592 22.37 -16.55 -27.92
N VAL A 593 21.84 -16.01 -26.78
CA VAL A 593 20.83 -16.69 -25.97
C VAL A 593 19.48 -16.70 -26.69
N LEU A 594 19.14 -15.60 -27.36
CA LEU A 594 17.90 -15.48 -28.13
C LEU A 594 17.87 -16.34 -29.40
N ALA A 595 19.01 -16.83 -29.85
CA ALA A 595 19.09 -17.83 -30.94
C ALA A 595 18.60 -19.22 -30.51
N HIS A 596 18.61 -19.53 -29.20
CA HIS A 596 18.10 -20.78 -28.66
C HIS A 596 16.57 -20.74 -28.52
N THR A 597 15.90 -21.71 -29.13
CA THR A 597 14.43 -21.75 -29.14
C THR A 597 13.86 -22.99 -28.46
N LEU A 598 12.67 -22.87 -27.93
CA LEU A 598 11.83 -23.96 -27.47
C LEU A 598 10.49 -23.89 -28.23
N ARG A 599 10.21 -24.93 -29.04
CA ARG A 599 9.00 -24.94 -29.89
C ARG A 599 8.86 -23.69 -30.76
N GLY A 600 9.98 -23.19 -31.32
CA GLY A 600 10.03 -22.03 -32.21
C GLY A 600 9.99 -20.68 -31.52
N LYS A 601 10.00 -20.59 -30.18
CA LYS A 601 10.04 -19.35 -29.43
C LYS A 601 11.28 -19.20 -28.59
N ASP A 602 11.91 -18.02 -28.59
CA ASP A 602 13.01 -17.69 -27.70
C ASP A 602 12.53 -17.39 -26.27
N ILE A 603 13.47 -17.30 -25.33
CA ILE A 603 13.13 -17.08 -23.92
C ILE A 603 12.43 -15.74 -23.68
N SER A 604 12.75 -14.69 -24.43
CA SER A 604 12.11 -13.38 -24.33
C SER A 604 10.65 -13.44 -24.80
N GLN A 605 10.39 -14.16 -25.89
CA GLN A 605 9.04 -14.40 -26.40
C GLN A 605 8.20 -15.22 -25.42
N VAL A 606 8.80 -16.22 -24.76
CA VAL A 606 8.09 -16.98 -23.71
C VAL A 606 7.78 -16.12 -22.49
N LEU A 607 8.71 -15.27 -22.05
CA LEU A 607 8.48 -14.35 -20.95
C LEU A 607 7.46 -13.24 -21.28
N ALA A 608 7.30 -12.91 -22.56
CA ALA A 608 6.27 -11.98 -23.03
C ALA A 608 4.85 -12.59 -23.09
N MET A 609 4.72 -13.92 -23.02
CA MET A 609 3.43 -14.59 -23.01
C MET A 609 2.63 -14.20 -21.76
N SER A 610 1.32 -14.07 -21.91
CA SER A 610 0.39 -14.09 -20.77
C SER A 610 0.35 -15.48 -20.12
N VAL A 611 -0.12 -15.55 -18.88
CA VAL A 611 -0.31 -16.82 -18.17
C VAL A 611 -1.19 -17.77 -18.97
N VAL A 612 -2.26 -17.28 -19.62
CA VAL A 612 -3.14 -18.10 -20.49
C VAL A 612 -2.36 -18.68 -21.67
N GLN A 613 -1.62 -17.85 -22.40
CA GLN A 613 -0.80 -18.31 -23.53
C GLN A 613 0.30 -19.30 -23.09
N ALA A 614 0.91 -19.05 -21.94
CA ALA A 614 1.93 -19.94 -21.39
C ALA A 614 1.35 -21.29 -20.94
N ARG A 615 0.10 -21.34 -20.47
CA ARG A 615 -0.62 -22.60 -20.16
C ARG A 615 -0.83 -23.48 -21.40
N GLU A 616 -1.11 -22.87 -22.55
CA GLU A 616 -1.22 -23.59 -23.83
C GLU A 616 0.15 -24.05 -24.31
N PHE A 617 1.20 -23.26 -24.05
CA PHE A 617 2.56 -23.60 -24.43
C PHE A 617 3.19 -24.70 -23.54
N PHE A 618 2.95 -24.68 -22.22
CA PHE A 618 3.40 -25.67 -21.25
C PHE A 618 2.24 -26.56 -20.81
N THR A 619 2.03 -27.66 -21.48
CA THR A 619 0.85 -28.55 -21.31
C THR A 619 0.96 -29.52 -20.13
N SER A 620 2.15 -29.69 -19.53
CA SER A 620 2.39 -30.67 -18.44
C SER A 620 3.57 -30.26 -17.56
N GLY A 621 3.71 -30.94 -16.42
CA GLY A 621 4.82 -30.77 -15.47
C GLY A 621 4.67 -29.56 -14.55
N ASN A 622 5.71 -29.28 -13.76
CA ASN A 622 5.69 -28.25 -12.72
C ASN A 622 5.34 -26.84 -13.26
N ALA A 623 5.80 -26.52 -14.48
CA ALA A 623 5.43 -25.26 -15.13
C ALA A 623 3.91 -25.14 -15.29
N ARG A 624 3.23 -26.19 -15.73
CA ARG A 624 1.78 -26.21 -15.90
C ARG A 624 1.06 -26.02 -14.55
N THR A 625 1.49 -26.70 -13.51
CA THR A 625 0.89 -26.60 -12.18
C THR A 625 0.96 -25.16 -11.63
N ILE A 626 2.11 -24.48 -11.80
CA ILE A 626 2.27 -23.09 -11.37
C ILE A 626 1.38 -22.16 -12.20
N LEU A 627 1.31 -22.37 -13.51
CA LEU A 627 0.47 -21.58 -14.41
C LEU A 627 -1.03 -21.77 -14.14
N ASP A 628 -1.45 -22.99 -13.76
CA ASP A 628 -2.84 -23.25 -13.37
C ASP A 628 -3.20 -22.48 -12.10
N ARG A 629 -2.35 -22.45 -11.07
CA ARG A 629 -2.57 -21.64 -9.86
C ARG A 629 -2.66 -20.14 -10.19
N LEU A 630 -1.76 -19.63 -11.05
CA LEU A 630 -1.82 -18.23 -11.49
C LEU A 630 -3.11 -17.90 -12.24
N HIS A 631 -3.60 -18.82 -13.05
CA HIS A 631 -4.87 -18.67 -13.75
C HIS A 631 -6.06 -18.70 -12.78
N ASP A 632 -6.04 -19.63 -11.81
CA ASP A 632 -7.10 -19.82 -10.84
C ASP A 632 -7.31 -18.61 -9.91
N VAL A 633 -6.24 -17.87 -9.62
CA VAL A 633 -6.33 -16.60 -8.88
C VAL A 633 -6.69 -15.40 -9.78
N GLY A 634 -7.07 -15.62 -11.04
CA GLY A 634 -7.49 -14.55 -11.96
C GLY A 634 -6.37 -13.73 -12.58
N LEU A 635 -5.12 -14.23 -12.58
CA LEU A 635 -3.95 -13.56 -13.18
C LEU A 635 -3.65 -14.06 -14.61
N GLY A 636 -4.65 -14.58 -15.31
CA GLY A 636 -4.50 -15.16 -16.65
C GLY A 636 -3.94 -14.20 -17.70
N TYR A 637 -4.23 -12.91 -17.57
CA TYR A 637 -3.78 -11.85 -18.49
C TYR A 637 -2.33 -11.40 -18.24
N LEU A 638 -1.80 -11.66 -17.04
CA LEU A 638 -0.51 -11.16 -16.62
C LEU A 638 0.62 -11.76 -17.45
N SER A 639 1.54 -10.93 -17.95
CA SER A 639 2.72 -11.39 -18.67
C SER A 639 3.76 -11.98 -17.70
N LEU A 640 4.35 -13.13 -18.06
CA LEU A 640 5.33 -13.82 -17.21
C LEU A 640 6.55 -12.96 -16.87
N GLY A 641 6.95 -12.09 -17.78
CA GLY A 641 8.12 -11.21 -17.65
C GLY A 641 7.79 -9.79 -17.17
N GLN A 642 6.55 -9.46 -16.84
CA GLN A 642 6.18 -8.13 -16.37
C GLN A 642 6.93 -7.76 -15.07
N PRO A 643 7.49 -6.54 -14.92
CA PRO A 643 8.14 -6.14 -13.68
C PRO A 643 7.17 -6.18 -12.49
N LEU A 644 7.56 -6.74 -11.35
CA LEU A 644 6.70 -6.78 -10.16
C LEU A 644 6.34 -5.40 -9.62
N THR A 645 7.14 -4.38 -9.93
CA THR A 645 6.89 -2.98 -9.56
C THR A 645 5.71 -2.35 -10.28
N THR A 646 5.28 -2.92 -11.40
CA THR A 646 4.13 -2.44 -12.19
C THR A 646 2.81 -3.09 -11.79
N LEU A 647 2.84 -4.06 -10.87
CA LEU A 647 1.64 -4.75 -10.41
C LEU A 647 0.85 -3.90 -9.41
N SER A 648 -0.47 -3.90 -9.55
CA SER A 648 -1.40 -3.32 -8.58
C SER A 648 -1.34 -4.06 -7.22
N GLY A 649 -1.91 -3.47 -6.17
CA GLY A 649 -2.00 -4.11 -4.85
C GLY A 649 -2.70 -5.46 -4.89
N GLY A 650 -3.85 -5.53 -5.54
CA GLY A 650 -4.62 -6.77 -5.71
C GLY A 650 -3.90 -7.83 -6.56
N GLU A 651 -3.19 -7.44 -7.63
CA GLU A 651 -2.38 -8.37 -8.42
C GLU A 651 -1.24 -8.98 -7.60
N ARG A 652 -0.55 -8.17 -6.79
CA ARG A 652 0.49 -8.66 -5.88
C ARG A 652 -0.05 -9.65 -4.86
N GLN A 653 -1.20 -9.36 -4.28
CA GLN A 653 -1.86 -10.24 -3.31
C GLN A 653 -2.24 -11.58 -3.96
N ARG A 654 -2.89 -11.56 -5.13
CA ARG A 654 -3.25 -12.78 -5.86
C ARG A 654 -2.02 -13.60 -6.28
N LEU A 655 -0.91 -12.91 -6.61
CA LEU A 655 0.35 -13.58 -6.92
C LEU A 655 0.94 -14.29 -5.69
N LYS A 656 0.86 -13.68 -4.50
CA LYS A 656 1.24 -14.32 -3.23
C LYS A 656 0.34 -15.52 -2.92
N LEU A 657 -0.97 -15.38 -3.12
CA LEU A 657 -1.93 -16.46 -2.91
C LEU A 657 -1.61 -17.67 -3.80
N ALA A 658 -1.33 -17.45 -5.09
CA ALA A 658 -0.97 -18.54 -6.02
C ALA A 658 0.22 -19.38 -5.56
N ILE A 659 1.19 -18.76 -4.88
CA ILE A 659 2.35 -19.47 -4.32
C ILE A 659 1.94 -20.22 -3.04
N SER A 660 1.16 -19.59 -2.18
CA SER A 660 0.76 -20.13 -0.88
C SER A 660 -0.16 -21.35 -1.01
N MET A 661 -0.96 -21.44 -2.09
CA MET A 661 -1.83 -22.58 -2.42
C MET A 661 -1.08 -23.94 -2.60
N ALA A 662 0.23 -23.95 -2.48
CA ALA A 662 1.02 -25.18 -2.45
C ALA A 662 0.95 -25.93 -1.10
N ARG A 663 0.46 -25.29 -0.03
CA ARG A 663 0.35 -25.84 1.32
C ARG A 663 -1.06 -26.40 1.50
N GLN A 664 -1.21 -27.53 2.19
CA GLN A 664 -2.49 -28.14 2.54
C GLN A 664 -2.71 -28.04 4.07
N GLY A 665 -3.96 -27.92 4.49
CA GLY A 665 -4.34 -27.83 5.90
C GLY A 665 -3.95 -26.49 6.55
N ALA A 666 -3.79 -25.44 5.76
CA ALA A 666 -3.42 -24.11 6.23
C ALA A 666 -4.65 -23.29 6.64
N VAL A 667 -4.41 -22.31 7.51
CA VAL A 667 -5.35 -21.21 7.78
C VAL A 667 -4.92 -20.02 6.93
N TYR A 668 -5.61 -19.79 5.83
CA TYR A 668 -5.35 -18.64 4.95
C TYR A 668 -6.04 -17.39 5.50
N VAL A 669 -5.27 -16.35 5.71
CA VAL A 669 -5.75 -15.01 6.08
C VAL A 669 -5.58 -14.10 4.88
N LEU A 670 -6.69 -13.63 4.33
CA LEU A 670 -6.73 -12.77 3.14
C LEU A 670 -7.23 -11.38 3.54
N ASP A 671 -6.49 -10.33 3.17
CA ASP A 671 -6.85 -8.94 3.47
C ASP A 671 -7.39 -8.26 2.21
N GLU A 672 -8.72 -8.02 2.18
CA GLU A 672 -9.45 -7.39 1.08
C GLU A 672 -9.14 -8.01 -0.32
N PRO A 673 -9.35 -9.32 -0.53
CA PRO A 673 -8.96 -9.97 -1.77
C PRO A 673 -9.79 -9.55 -2.99
N THR A 674 -10.90 -8.82 -2.81
CA THR A 674 -11.70 -8.25 -3.91
C THR A 674 -11.16 -6.93 -4.44
N THR A 675 -10.11 -6.36 -3.81
CA THR A 675 -9.52 -5.08 -4.24
C THR A 675 -9.06 -5.12 -5.69
N GLY A 676 -9.51 -4.12 -6.49
CA GLY A 676 -9.17 -4.00 -7.92
C GLY A 676 -9.78 -5.10 -8.81
N LEU A 677 -10.75 -5.87 -8.31
CA LEU A 677 -11.48 -6.85 -9.10
C LEU A 677 -12.72 -6.25 -9.75
N HIS A 678 -12.89 -6.55 -11.02
CA HIS A 678 -14.14 -6.33 -11.70
C HIS A 678 -15.23 -7.28 -11.14
N LEU A 679 -16.49 -6.88 -11.22
CA LEU A 679 -17.64 -7.66 -10.73
C LEU A 679 -17.65 -9.13 -11.21
N ALA A 680 -17.34 -9.37 -12.48
CA ALA A 680 -17.25 -10.72 -13.05
C ALA A 680 -16.09 -11.58 -12.46
N ASP A 681 -15.05 -10.95 -11.92
CA ASP A 681 -13.90 -11.67 -11.34
C ASP A 681 -14.15 -12.03 -9.87
N VAL A 682 -15.14 -11.38 -9.21
CA VAL A 682 -15.55 -11.71 -7.85
C VAL A 682 -16.10 -13.14 -7.78
N ASP A 683 -16.93 -13.57 -8.74
CA ASP A 683 -17.46 -14.93 -8.80
C ASP A 683 -16.35 -15.99 -8.91
N ARG A 684 -15.30 -15.69 -9.69
CA ARG A 684 -14.12 -16.58 -9.80
C ARG A 684 -13.35 -16.66 -8.49
N LEU A 685 -13.23 -15.54 -7.77
CA LEU A 685 -12.62 -15.52 -6.45
C LEU A 685 -13.43 -16.36 -5.46
N LEU A 686 -14.76 -16.21 -5.42
CA LEU A 686 -15.63 -17.02 -4.55
C LEU A 686 -15.49 -18.51 -4.83
N ALA A 687 -15.46 -18.91 -6.11
CA ALA A 687 -15.22 -20.30 -6.50
C ALA A 687 -13.82 -20.81 -6.06
N LEU A 688 -12.81 -19.94 -6.08
CA LEU A 688 -11.47 -20.28 -5.58
C LEU A 688 -11.47 -20.50 -4.06
N LEU A 689 -12.08 -19.57 -3.29
CA LEU A 689 -12.20 -19.71 -1.83
C LEU A 689 -12.95 -21.00 -1.44
N ASP A 690 -14.02 -21.34 -2.18
CA ASP A 690 -14.73 -22.61 -1.99
C ASP A 690 -13.85 -23.84 -2.24
N ARG A 691 -12.99 -23.81 -3.29
CA ARG A 691 -12.06 -24.93 -3.54
C ARG A 691 -11.04 -25.10 -2.44
N LEU A 692 -10.51 -24.01 -1.86
CA LEU A 692 -9.59 -24.07 -0.73
C LEU A 692 -10.25 -24.74 0.47
N VAL A 693 -11.45 -24.29 0.83
CA VAL A 693 -12.21 -24.86 1.94
C VAL A 693 -12.57 -26.34 1.69
N GLN A 694 -13.00 -26.69 0.46
CA GLN A 694 -13.26 -28.08 0.07
C GLN A 694 -12.01 -28.96 0.12
N GLY A 695 -10.83 -28.36 -0.10
CA GLY A 695 -9.53 -29.01 0.05
C GLY A 695 -9.09 -29.28 1.49
N GLY A 696 -9.88 -28.85 2.49
CA GLY A 696 -9.60 -29.01 3.91
C GLY A 696 -8.88 -27.83 4.55
N ASP A 697 -8.74 -26.72 3.84
CA ASP A 697 -8.16 -25.48 4.36
C ASP A 697 -9.20 -24.65 5.10
N THR A 698 -8.74 -23.76 5.98
CA THR A 698 -9.56 -22.70 6.60
C THR A 698 -9.28 -21.38 5.89
N VAL A 699 -10.32 -20.62 5.60
CA VAL A 699 -10.14 -19.31 4.93
C VAL A 699 -10.78 -18.22 5.78
N VAL A 700 -9.95 -17.27 6.25
CA VAL A 700 -10.37 -16.07 6.97
C VAL A 700 -10.14 -14.87 6.07
N VAL A 701 -11.18 -14.08 5.82
CA VAL A 701 -11.12 -12.95 4.90
C VAL A 701 -11.51 -11.68 5.64
N ILE A 702 -10.65 -10.67 5.64
CA ILE A 702 -11.06 -9.31 6.02
C ILE A 702 -11.72 -8.71 4.79
N GLU A 703 -13.02 -8.41 4.83
CA GLU A 703 -13.75 -7.97 3.64
C GLU A 703 -14.95 -7.08 3.95
N HIS A 704 -15.27 -6.24 2.96
CA HIS A 704 -16.42 -5.34 2.96
C HIS A 704 -17.35 -5.61 1.78
N HIS A 705 -16.94 -6.47 0.84
CA HIS A 705 -17.71 -6.77 -0.36
C HIS A 705 -18.91 -7.65 -0.02
N GLN A 706 -20.12 -7.15 -0.31
CA GLN A 706 -21.38 -7.77 0.08
C GLN A 706 -21.57 -9.18 -0.52
N ALA A 707 -21.06 -9.43 -1.74
CA ALA A 707 -21.10 -10.76 -2.36
C ALA A 707 -20.27 -11.78 -1.56
N VAL A 708 -19.11 -11.39 -1.02
CA VAL A 708 -18.26 -12.25 -0.21
C VAL A 708 -18.93 -12.54 1.13
N MET A 709 -19.54 -11.52 1.75
CA MET A 709 -20.30 -11.68 3.00
C MET A 709 -21.51 -12.60 2.81
N ALA A 710 -22.27 -12.44 1.72
CA ALA A 710 -23.42 -13.31 1.40
C ALA A 710 -23.01 -14.77 1.17
N HIS A 711 -21.79 -14.98 0.65
CA HIS A 711 -21.23 -16.28 0.30
C HIS A 711 -20.51 -16.97 1.46
N ALA A 712 -20.24 -16.27 2.58
CA ALA A 712 -19.53 -16.79 3.74
C ALA A 712 -20.28 -17.93 4.46
N ASP A 713 -19.55 -18.74 5.21
CA ASP A 713 -20.14 -19.69 6.16
C ASP A 713 -20.32 -19.03 7.54
N HIS A 714 -19.40 -18.14 7.91
CA HIS A 714 -19.38 -17.45 9.19
C HIS A 714 -18.97 -15.99 9.04
N ILE A 715 -19.58 -15.10 9.81
CA ILE A 715 -19.28 -13.66 9.83
C ILE A 715 -18.94 -13.25 11.25
N ILE A 716 -17.87 -12.47 11.39
CA ILE A 716 -17.48 -11.73 12.59
C ILE A 716 -17.54 -10.25 12.24
N ASP A 717 -18.49 -9.51 12.82
CA ASP A 717 -18.70 -8.09 12.59
C ASP A 717 -18.15 -7.28 13.76
N LEU A 718 -17.18 -6.39 13.48
CA LEU A 718 -16.57 -5.50 14.48
C LEU A 718 -17.16 -4.09 14.41
N GLY A 719 -17.46 -3.53 15.59
CA GLY A 719 -18.06 -2.22 15.70
C GLY A 719 -18.19 -1.77 17.17
N PRO A 720 -19.25 -1.01 17.45
CA PRO A 720 -20.28 -0.48 16.56
C PRO A 720 -19.80 0.66 15.64
N GLY A 721 -18.74 1.37 16.03
CA GLY A 721 -18.15 2.51 15.31
C GLY A 721 -16.69 2.30 14.99
N ALA A 722 -15.97 3.42 14.83
CA ALA A 722 -14.54 3.47 14.53
C ALA A 722 -13.75 4.01 15.73
N GLY A 723 -12.44 3.77 15.79
CA GLY A 723 -11.57 4.28 16.84
C GLY A 723 -12.04 3.89 18.25
N HIS A 724 -12.26 4.88 19.13
CA HIS A 724 -12.69 4.64 20.51
C HIS A 724 -14.08 3.99 20.62
N ASP A 725 -14.95 4.20 19.65
CA ASP A 725 -16.30 3.62 19.61
C ASP A 725 -16.31 2.20 18.99
N GLY A 726 -15.18 1.78 18.41
CA GLY A 726 -15.00 0.45 17.84
C GLY A 726 -14.38 -0.57 18.82
N GLY A 727 -13.77 -1.59 18.24
CA GLY A 727 -12.95 -2.57 18.95
C GLY A 727 -13.73 -3.63 19.73
N ARG A 728 -14.98 -3.91 19.36
CA ARG A 728 -15.82 -4.97 19.94
C ARG A 728 -16.40 -5.84 18.83
N VAL A 729 -16.65 -7.12 19.11
CA VAL A 729 -17.50 -7.96 18.27
C VAL A 729 -18.96 -7.58 18.54
N VAL A 730 -19.65 -7.11 17.50
CA VAL A 730 -21.06 -6.73 17.57
C VAL A 730 -22.00 -7.78 17.01
N PHE A 731 -21.45 -8.71 16.21
CA PHE A 731 -22.15 -9.89 15.75
C PHE A 731 -21.16 -11.00 15.41
N GLU A 732 -21.57 -12.24 15.70
CA GLU A 732 -20.88 -13.47 15.32
C GLU A 732 -21.92 -14.52 14.93
N GLY A 733 -21.78 -15.13 13.75
CA GLY A 733 -22.72 -16.13 13.27
C GLY A 733 -22.79 -16.28 11.75
N SER A 734 -23.84 -16.96 11.25
CA SER A 734 -24.03 -17.13 9.82
C SER A 734 -24.51 -15.84 9.13
N PRO A 735 -24.27 -15.68 7.81
CA PRO A 735 -24.81 -14.55 7.04
C PRO A 735 -26.35 -14.46 7.14
N ALA A 736 -27.05 -15.60 7.21
CA ALA A 736 -28.50 -15.64 7.37
C ALA A 736 -28.94 -15.04 8.71
N ALA A 737 -28.28 -15.39 9.81
CA ALA A 737 -28.54 -14.81 11.12
C ALA A 737 -28.23 -13.31 11.19
N LEU A 738 -27.12 -12.86 10.56
CA LEU A 738 -26.81 -11.42 10.45
C LEU A 738 -27.95 -10.64 9.79
N VAL A 739 -28.47 -11.17 8.68
CA VAL A 739 -29.56 -10.52 7.92
C VAL A 739 -30.88 -10.56 8.72
N ALA A 740 -31.19 -11.65 9.44
CA ALA A 740 -32.45 -11.81 10.17
C ALA A 740 -32.47 -10.99 11.46
N ASP A 741 -31.42 -11.09 12.28
CA ASP A 741 -31.49 -10.77 13.71
C ASP A 741 -30.65 -9.55 14.12
N ALA A 742 -29.61 -9.18 13.35
CA ALA A 742 -28.67 -8.14 13.78
C ALA A 742 -29.12 -6.74 13.34
N ASP A 743 -28.93 -5.73 14.20
CA ASP A 743 -29.10 -4.31 13.89
C ASP A 743 -27.76 -3.58 13.80
N THR A 744 -26.84 -4.12 12.99
CA THR A 744 -25.55 -3.50 12.71
C THR A 744 -25.58 -2.78 11.38
N LEU A 745 -24.62 -1.84 11.14
CA LEU A 745 -24.45 -1.20 9.84
C LEU A 745 -24.23 -2.23 8.73
N THR A 746 -23.43 -3.25 9.00
CA THR A 746 -23.17 -4.36 8.08
C THR A 746 -24.46 -5.09 7.71
N ALA A 747 -25.29 -5.41 8.69
CA ALA A 747 -26.57 -6.10 8.47
C ALA A 747 -27.52 -5.27 7.60
N ARG A 748 -27.63 -3.95 7.84
CA ARG A 748 -28.48 -3.04 7.06
C ARG A 748 -28.08 -3.02 5.58
N HIS A 749 -26.77 -2.85 5.31
CA HIS A 749 -26.27 -2.82 3.95
C HIS A 749 -26.36 -4.19 3.24
N LEU A 750 -26.16 -5.29 3.97
CA LEU A 750 -26.32 -6.63 3.39
C LEU A 750 -27.79 -6.93 3.05
N ARG A 751 -28.76 -6.50 3.88
CA ARG A 751 -30.19 -6.55 3.54
C ARG A 751 -30.51 -5.78 2.29
N ALA A 752 -30.05 -4.53 2.19
CA ALA A 752 -30.26 -3.71 1.01
C ALA A 752 -29.65 -4.33 -0.27
N TYR A 753 -28.47 -4.94 -0.16
CA TYR A 753 -27.83 -5.69 -1.26
C TYR A 753 -28.69 -6.86 -1.73
N LEU A 754 -29.33 -7.58 -0.80
CA LEU A 754 -30.19 -8.74 -1.09
C LEU A 754 -31.61 -8.32 -1.52
N GLY A 755 -31.96 -7.03 -1.53
CA GLY A 755 -33.29 -6.53 -1.83
C GLY A 755 -34.33 -6.84 -0.76
N ARG A 756 -33.91 -6.91 0.51
CA ARG A 756 -34.73 -7.23 1.69
C ARG A 756 -34.90 -6.06 2.63
#